data_0b6b8659042845c9ecc6f3bf9f8b859e
#
_entry.id   0b6b8659042845c9ecc6f3bf9f8b859e
#
_cell.length_a   1.000
_cell.length_b   1.000
_cell.length_c   1.000
_cell.angle_alpha   90.00
_cell.angle_beta   90.00
_cell.angle_gamma   90.00
#
_symmetry.space_group_name_H-M   'P 1'
#
loop_
_entity.id
_entity.type
_entity.pdbx_description
1 polymer ?
#
loop_
_entity_poly.entity_id
_entity_poly.type
_entity_poly.pdbx_seq_one_letter_code
_entity_poly.pdbx_strand_id
1 'polypeptide(L)'
;MDVDRPIVVVGSGYVGLVAALCFAELGYRVLCVDNDPAKMAALQAGRATIHEQFLPQLLARHGNRNVVFTTELGAAARQAEVIFIAVGTPQARGGKANLSYIESAVREIAGNIEHYTVIVEKSTVPVYTNEWIGGLIERCGVPRDLFDVVSNPEFLREGSAAADFLHPDRIVIGCNNDRSAALVREVYRPLTSGAYYERADKIPGQCLPEKPPVLLCTSPQSAELIKHASNAFLAMKVSFINAIANLCETVGANITEVGPGIGMDQRIGTQFLHPGIGYGGSCFPKDLTAFRSMAAEYGIDFSLLGAIERINELQPLRFLEKVRNALGSLEGKHLGVLGLAYKGGTDDVRESPAMRLVQLILAEGASITAYDPAAMTRARQVLPASPTLRYAANELEAAADADALLVLTDWPQFLSLDLQAFSRLLRRPLLIDGRNLFAPEDVVRQGMMYLSVGRPAAGATEFESQPELSEFSEVGASVQRTVLSEKIAAPYLVPPVARGKKKMRVLLTGAAGFLGSHLADRLLAEGHSVVGIDNLSTGVLHNLAHLTRDPHFELIEQDICEFFDPGPIDYIFNFACPASPPQYMRLGIETLRVGSEGTMNILDLARKYRAKVLHASTSECYGTPEIHPQPESYWGHVNPVGPRSVYDEAKRFGEAAVMAYRAHFNVDGHLVRIFNTYGPRMQPDDGRVISNFVMQALRGEDVTVYGDGSHTRSFCYVTDLIEGIVRLSRIEEPLPVNLGNPAENTVLDCARRVIALTGSSSRIRFETLPQDDPPRRRPDITRARQLLGWEPVISFDRGLSETIAYFRDLPAGLIDAG
;
A
#
# COMPACT_ATOMS: atom_id res chain seq x y z
N MET A 1 -5.11 0.51 -47.28
CA MET A 1 -3.69 0.19 -47.00
C MET A 1 -3.05 -0.29 -48.27
N ASP A 2 -1.92 0.29 -48.63
CA ASP A 2 -1.13 -0.26 -49.74
C ASP A 2 -0.54 -1.61 -49.31
N VAL A 3 -0.91 -2.69 -49.99
CA VAL A 3 -0.52 -4.09 -49.60
C VAL A 3 0.99 -4.31 -49.63
N ASP A 4 1.72 -3.44 -50.33
CA ASP A 4 3.18 -3.52 -50.48
C ASP A 4 3.93 -2.79 -49.33
N ARG A 5 3.27 -1.95 -48.53
CA ARG A 5 3.90 -1.26 -47.41
C ARG A 5 3.87 -2.09 -46.14
N PRO A 6 5.00 -2.17 -45.41
CA PRO A 6 5.06 -2.95 -44.17
C PRO A 6 4.35 -2.23 -43.01
N ILE A 7 3.84 -3.02 -42.07
CA ILE A 7 3.51 -2.53 -40.71
C ILE A 7 4.81 -2.46 -39.91
N VAL A 8 5.04 -1.37 -39.19
CA VAL A 8 6.14 -1.25 -38.24
C VAL A 8 5.64 -1.49 -36.84
N VAL A 9 6.35 -2.32 -36.06
CA VAL A 9 6.11 -2.51 -34.62
C VAL A 9 7.37 -2.13 -33.86
N VAL A 10 7.28 -1.14 -33.00
CA VAL A 10 8.38 -0.60 -32.19
C VAL A 10 8.31 -1.17 -30.79
N GLY A 11 9.35 -1.88 -30.38
CA GLY A 11 9.45 -2.66 -29.15
C GLY A 11 9.27 -4.17 -29.41
N SER A 12 10.17 -5.01 -28.89
CA SER A 12 10.13 -6.47 -28.98
C SER A 12 9.92 -7.15 -27.64
N GLY A 13 9.19 -6.50 -26.73
CA GLY A 13 8.70 -7.07 -25.48
C GLY A 13 7.49 -8.00 -25.69
N TYR A 14 6.82 -8.41 -24.59
CA TYR A 14 5.66 -9.31 -24.66
C TYR A 14 4.56 -8.83 -25.60
N VAL A 15 4.25 -7.53 -25.60
CA VAL A 15 3.22 -6.98 -26.49
C VAL A 15 3.71 -6.86 -27.93
N GLY A 16 4.87 -6.23 -28.14
CA GLY A 16 5.33 -5.89 -29.49
C GLY A 16 5.76 -7.09 -30.32
N LEU A 17 6.51 -8.05 -29.73
CA LEU A 17 6.94 -9.24 -30.47
C LEU A 17 5.74 -10.11 -30.83
N VAL A 18 4.78 -10.29 -29.92
CA VAL A 18 3.54 -11.02 -30.21
C VAL A 18 2.75 -10.32 -31.31
N ALA A 19 2.56 -8.99 -31.19
CA ALA A 19 1.84 -8.23 -32.22
C ALA A 19 2.52 -8.34 -33.61
N ALA A 20 3.85 -8.22 -33.68
CA ALA A 20 4.59 -8.33 -34.94
C ALA A 20 4.37 -9.66 -35.60
N LEU A 21 4.50 -10.77 -34.84
CA LEU A 21 4.32 -12.12 -35.39
C LEU A 21 2.86 -12.41 -35.73
N CYS A 22 1.90 -11.90 -34.93
CA CYS A 22 0.48 -12.06 -35.22
C CYS A 22 0.03 -11.24 -36.45
N PHE A 23 0.53 -10.01 -36.66
CA PHE A 23 0.27 -9.28 -37.91
C PHE A 23 0.82 -10.02 -39.13
N ALA A 24 1.98 -10.65 -39.00
CA ALA A 24 2.51 -11.50 -40.08
C ALA A 24 1.64 -12.75 -40.32
N GLU A 25 1.10 -13.35 -39.28
CA GLU A 25 0.13 -14.47 -39.37
C GLU A 25 -1.18 -14.04 -40.07
N LEU A 26 -1.59 -12.76 -39.89
CA LEU A 26 -2.73 -12.17 -40.61
C LEU A 26 -2.41 -11.83 -42.08
N GLY A 27 -1.16 -12.00 -42.54
CA GLY A 27 -0.75 -11.84 -43.92
C GLY A 27 0.00 -10.55 -44.25
N TYR A 28 0.38 -9.75 -43.23
CA TYR A 28 1.11 -8.50 -43.45
C TYR A 28 2.63 -8.72 -43.47
N ARG A 29 3.35 -7.84 -44.18
CA ARG A 29 4.78 -7.65 -44.01
C ARG A 29 5.01 -6.77 -42.77
N VAL A 30 5.95 -7.17 -41.92
CA VAL A 30 6.19 -6.48 -40.64
C VAL A 30 7.68 -6.20 -40.46
N LEU A 31 7.99 -4.97 -40.04
CA LEU A 31 9.30 -4.60 -39.51
C LEU A 31 9.18 -4.47 -37.97
N CYS A 32 9.79 -5.41 -37.24
CA CYS A 32 9.86 -5.39 -35.81
C CYS A 32 11.15 -4.71 -35.38
N VAL A 33 11.04 -3.62 -34.69
CA VAL A 33 12.16 -2.74 -34.32
C VAL A 33 12.35 -2.71 -32.79
N ASP A 34 13.59 -2.91 -32.35
CA ASP A 34 13.98 -2.73 -30.94
C ASP A 34 15.41 -2.19 -30.89
N ASN A 35 15.70 -1.35 -29.91
CA ASN A 35 17.02 -0.75 -29.74
C ASN A 35 18.04 -1.68 -29.05
N ASP A 36 17.65 -2.90 -28.67
CA ASP A 36 18.54 -3.93 -28.10
C ASP A 36 19.10 -4.83 -29.20
N PRO A 37 20.40 -4.68 -29.62
CA PRO A 37 21.01 -5.49 -30.68
C PRO A 37 21.05 -6.96 -30.34
N ALA A 38 21.18 -7.31 -29.02
CA ALA A 38 21.27 -8.72 -28.62
C ALA A 38 19.92 -9.44 -28.79
N LYS A 39 18.82 -8.76 -28.50
CA LYS A 39 17.46 -9.27 -28.75
C LYS A 39 17.24 -9.45 -30.27
N MET A 40 17.59 -8.44 -31.07
CA MET A 40 17.43 -8.50 -32.52
C MET A 40 18.23 -9.64 -33.11
N ALA A 41 19.49 -9.84 -32.73
CA ALA A 41 20.32 -10.95 -33.16
C ALA A 41 19.74 -12.33 -32.76
N ALA A 42 19.17 -12.44 -31.55
CA ALA A 42 18.52 -13.68 -31.12
C ALA A 42 17.27 -13.99 -31.96
N LEU A 43 16.41 -12.99 -32.23
CA LEU A 43 15.22 -13.16 -33.06
C LEU A 43 15.55 -13.46 -34.53
N GLN A 44 16.56 -12.80 -35.10
CA GLN A 44 17.10 -13.11 -36.45
C GLN A 44 17.64 -14.53 -36.54
N ALA A 45 18.20 -15.05 -35.43
CA ALA A 45 18.64 -16.46 -35.34
C ALA A 45 17.49 -17.43 -35.04
N GLY A 46 16.23 -17.00 -35.07
CA GLY A 46 15.04 -17.83 -34.78
C GLY A 46 14.88 -18.24 -33.34
N ARG A 47 15.49 -17.52 -32.38
CA ARG A 47 15.37 -17.77 -30.94
C ARG A 47 14.43 -16.75 -30.31
N ALA A 48 13.35 -17.26 -29.72
CA ALA A 48 12.41 -16.43 -28.98
C ALA A 48 13.08 -15.80 -27.71
N THR A 49 12.81 -14.53 -27.44
CA THR A 49 13.38 -13.78 -26.32
C THR A 49 12.45 -13.73 -25.09
N ILE A 50 11.24 -14.28 -25.22
CA ILE A 50 10.21 -14.40 -24.18
C ILE A 50 9.61 -15.80 -24.23
N HIS A 51 9.10 -16.27 -23.08
CA HIS A 51 8.36 -17.53 -23.01
C HIS A 51 6.87 -17.26 -23.25
N GLU A 52 6.32 -17.75 -24.39
CA GLU A 52 4.94 -17.52 -24.78
C GLU A 52 4.44 -18.69 -25.64
N GLN A 53 3.21 -19.14 -25.38
CA GLN A 53 2.61 -20.23 -26.15
C GLN A 53 2.50 -19.83 -27.65
N PHE A 54 2.75 -20.77 -28.56
CA PHE A 54 2.73 -20.59 -30.02
C PHE A 54 3.78 -19.61 -30.58
N LEU A 55 4.51 -18.86 -29.77
CA LEU A 55 5.50 -17.91 -30.25
C LEU A 55 6.65 -18.59 -31.04
N PRO A 56 7.24 -19.72 -30.59
CA PRO A 56 8.24 -20.44 -31.38
C PRO A 56 7.70 -20.91 -32.74
N GLN A 57 6.44 -21.35 -32.81
CA GLN A 57 5.78 -21.75 -34.02
C GLN A 57 5.61 -20.58 -35.02
N LEU A 58 5.12 -19.44 -34.53
CA LEU A 58 4.94 -18.21 -35.31
C LEU A 58 6.30 -17.67 -35.78
N LEU A 59 7.31 -17.70 -34.94
CA LEU A 59 8.67 -17.28 -35.27
C LEU A 59 9.28 -18.17 -36.35
N ALA A 60 9.10 -19.49 -36.29
CA ALA A 60 9.55 -20.41 -37.30
C ALA A 60 8.80 -20.24 -38.66
N ARG A 61 7.51 -19.87 -38.63
CA ARG A 61 6.65 -19.62 -39.79
C ARG A 61 7.00 -18.30 -40.49
N HIS A 62 7.21 -17.25 -39.75
CA HIS A 62 7.24 -15.85 -40.25
C HIS A 62 8.60 -15.15 -40.09
N GLY A 63 9.45 -15.59 -39.14
CA GLY A 63 10.75 -14.97 -38.88
C GLY A 63 11.65 -14.94 -40.10
N ASN A 64 12.24 -13.78 -40.41
CA ASN A 64 13.07 -13.53 -41.60
C ASN A 64 12.38 -13.78 -42.97
N ARG A 65 11.05 -13.90 -42.98
CA ARG A 65 10.21 -14.02 -44.17
C ARG A 65 9.23 -12.85 -44.22
N ASN A 66 8.16 -12.93 -43.43
CA ASN A 66 7.16 -11.88 -43.36
C ASN A 66 7.48 -10.87 -42.26
N VAL A 67 8.33 -11.26 -41.25
CA VAL A 67 8.83 -10.36 -40.20
C VAL A 67 10.33 -10.16 -40.36
N VAL A 68 10.76 -8.91 -40.46
CA VAL A 68 12.18 -8.51 -40.43
C VAL A 68 12.46 -7.82 -39.08
N PHE A 69 13.49 -8.32 -38.40
CA PHE A 69 13.94 -7.79 -37.10
C PHE A 69 15.11 -6.83 -37.33
N THR A 70 15.01 -5.58 -36.81
CA THR A 70 16.01 -4.54 -37.08
C THR A 70 16.13 -3.57 -35.90
N THR A 71 17.27 -2.86 -35.83
CA THR A 71 17.46 -1.74 -34.89
C THR A 71 17.18 -0.38 -35.55
N GLU A 72 16.95 -0.33 -36.85
CA GLU A 72 16.91 0.87 -37.68
C GLU A 72 15.49 1.46 -37.76
N LEU A 73 15.05 2.15 -36.67
CA LEU A 73 13.70 2.70 -36.60
C LEU A 73 13.43 3.77 -37.66
N GLY A 74 14.37 4.67 -37.93
CA GLY A 74 14.19 5.71 -38.92
C GLY A 74 14.01 5.14 -40.35
N ALA A 75 14.77 4.13 -40.71
CA ALA A 75 14.63 3.43 -42.02
C ALA A 75 13.28 2.68 -42.12
N ALA A 76 12.81 2.09 -41.02
CA ALA A 76 11.52 1.41 -40.98
C ALA A 76 10.36 2.43 -41.09
N ALA A 77 10.43 3.54 -40.38
CA ALA A 77 9.39 4.59 -40.37
C ALA A 77 9.14 5.17 -41.78
N ARG A 78 10.19 5.41 -42.57
CA ARG A 78 10.04 5.91 -43.95
C ARG A 78 9.25 4.97 -44.89
N GLN A 79 9.15 3.68 -44.55
CA GLN A 79 8.47 2.70 -45.43
C GLN A 79 7.00 2.46 -45.00
N ALA A 80 6.61 2.82 -43.78
CA ALA A 80 5.35 2.38 -43.17
C ALA A 80 4.23 3.39 -43.32
N GLU A 81 3.01 2.93 -43.60
CA GLU A 81 1.78 3.72 -43.42
C GLU A 81 1.22 3.61 -41.99
N VAL A 82 1.54 2.52 -41.26
CA VAL A 82 1.05 2.26 -39.90
C VAL A 82 2.22 1.82 -39.01
N ILE A 83 2.44 2.54 -37.94
CA ILE A 83 3.51 2.27 -36.96
C ILE A 83 2.89 2.05 -35.59
N PHE A 84 3.02 0.84 -35.06
CA PHE A 84 2.59 0.50 -33.69
C PHE A 84 3.72 0.75 -32.70
N ILE A 85 3.46 1.55 -31.67
CA ILE A 85 4.36 1.78 -30.55
C ILE A 85 3.96 0.84 -29.42
N ALA A 86 4.82 -0.16 -29.13
CA ALA A 86 4.62 -1.18 -28.11
C ALA A 86 5.83 -1.26 -27.16
N VAL A 87 6.38 -0.09 -26.81
CA VAL A 87 7.53 0.01 -25.89
C VAL A 87 7.08 -0.02 -24.43
N GLY A 88 8.00 -0.36 -23.52
CA GLY A 88 7.72 -0.41 -22.09
C GLY A 88 7.39 0.97 -21.51
N THR A 89 6.46 0.97 -20.53
CA THR A 89 6.11 2.16 -19.71
C THR A 89 6.36 1.83 -18.25
N PRO A 90 7.64 1.77 -17.80
CA PRO A 90 7.95 1.44 -16.42
C PRO A 90 7.44 2.52 -15.46
N GLN A 91 7.30 2.17 -14.20
CA GLN A 91 6.87 3.10 -13.19
C GLN A 91 7.97 4.12 -12.87
N ALA A 92 7.62 5.41 -12.87
CA ALA A 92 8.46 6.50 -12.37
C ALA A 92 8.25 6.74 -10.86
N ARG A 93 9.05 7.62 -10.27
CA ARG A 93 8.84 8.07 -8.87
C ARG A 93 7.43 8.64 -8.70
N GLY A 94 6.76 8.28 -7.60
CA GLY A 94 5.39 8.72 -7.33
C GLY A 94 4.30 7.93 -8.06
N GLY A 95 4.60 6.77 -8.62
CA GLY A 95 3.60 5.87 -9.21
C GLY A 95 3.20 6.20 -10.66
N LYS A 96 3.68 7.31 -11.24
CA LYS A 96 3.37 7.71 -12.60
C LYS A 96 4.03 6.79 -13.64
N ALA A 97 3.44 6.71 -14.84
CA ALA A 97 4.08 6.02 -15.95
C ALA A 97 5.26 6.85 -16.51
N ASN A 98 6.40 6.20 -16.78
CA ASN A 98 7.53 6.82 -17.46
C ASN A 98 7.35 6.70 -18.97
N LEU A 99 7.15 7.83 -19.64
CA LEU A 99 6.91 7.90 -21.08
C LEU A 99 8.18 8.16 -21.92
N SER A 100 9.38 8.17 -21.31
CA SER A 100 10.63 8.50 -21.99
C SER A 100 10.94 7.60 -23.19
N TYR A 101 10.59 6.32 -23.12
CA TYR A 101 10.77 5.41 -24.25
C TYR A 101 9.83 5.70 -25.42
N ILE A 102 8.59 6.09 -25.12
CA ILE A 102 7.63 6.55 -26.14
C ILE A 102 8.13 7.84 -26.74
N GLU A 103 8.58 8.81 -25.93
CA GLU A 103 9.13 10.08 -26.41
C GLU A 103 10.29 9.87 -27.39
N SER A 104 11.24 9.02 -27.03
CA SER A 104 12.40 8.70 -27.89
C SER A 104 11.97 8.10 -29.22
N ALA A 105 11.08 7.11 -29.18
CA ALA A 105 10.56 6.47 -30.40
C ALA A 105 9.79 7.46 -31.28
N VAL A 106 8.92 8.29 -30.68
CA VAL A 106 8.12 9.28 -31.42
C VAL A 106 9.00 10.35 -32.08
N ARG A 107 10.04 10.84 -31.40
CA ARG A 107 11.00 11.80 -31.99
C ARG A 107 11.74 11.24 -33.18
N GLU A 108 12.17 9.98 -33.10
CA GLU A 108 12.86 9.32 -34.21
C GLU A 108 11.90 9.03 -35.38
N ILE A 109 10.67 8.59 -35.11
CA ILE A 109 9.62 8.43 -36.13
C ILE A 109 9.34 9.77 -36.80
N ALA A 110 9.11 10.84 -36.04
CA ALA A 110 8.80 12.17 -36.54
C ALA A 110 9.85 12.72 -37.51
N GLY A 111 11.15 12.49 -37.21
CA GLY A 111 12.25 12.90 -38.09
C GLY A 111 12.32 12.13 -39.42
N ASN A 112 11.46 11.10 -39.63
CA ASN A 112 11.48 10.21 -40.77
C ASN A 112 10.09 10.04 -41.48
N ILE A 113 9.10 10.84 -41.10
CA ILE A 113 7.78 10.87 -41.77
C ILE A 113 7.93 11.64 -43.09
N GLU A 114 7.72 10.98 -44.21
CA GLU A 114 7.77 11.58 -45.56
C GLU A 114 6.43 11.54 -46.28
N HIS A 115 5.46 10.80 -45.77
CA HIS A 115 4.10 10.64 -46.26
C HIS A 115 3.12 10.45 -45.11
N TYR A 116 1.81 10.40 -45.45
CA TYR A 116 0.81 10.20 -44.41
C TYR A 116 1.01 8.88 -43.68
N THR A 117 1.20 8.98 -42.36
CA THR A 117 1.51 7.85 -41.47
C THR A 117 0.61 7.87 -40.27
N VAL A 118 0.02 6.74 -39.90
CA VAL A 118 -0.75 6.55 -38.67
C VAL A 118 0.15 5.95 -37.60
N ILE A 119 0.35 6.69 -36.53
CA ILE A 119 1.06 6.26 -35.34
C ILE A 119 0.06 5.64 -34.36
N VAL A 120 0.18 4.35 -34.10
CA VAL A 120 -0.73 3.61 -33.24
C VAL A 120 -0.07 3.40 -31.88
N GLU A 121 -0.57 4.08 -30.88
CA GLU A 121 -0.16 3.89 -29.49
C GLU A 121 -0.82 2.61 -28.96
N LYS A 122 0.01 1.57 -28.71
CA LYS A 122 -0.42 0.26 -28.19
C LYS A 122 0.03 0.00 -26.75
N SER A 123 1.02 0.71 -26.28
CA SER A 123 1.50 0.66 -24.89
C SER A 123 0.40 1.10 -23.92
N THR A 124 0.41 0.59 -22.68
CA THR A 124 -0.49 1.08 -21.64
C THR A 124 0.03 2.42 -21.12
N VAL A 125 -0.76 3.47 -21.28
CA VAL A 125 -0.38 4.86 -21.02
C VAL A 125 -1.48 5.63 -20.29
N PRO A 126 -1.14 6.74 -19.59
CA PRO A 126 -2.12 7.65 -19.02
C PRO A 126 -3.05 8.28 -20.07
N VAL A 127 -4.23 8.69 -19.65
CA VAL A 127 -5.17 9.46 -20.50
C VAL A 127 -4.52 10.75 -20.99
N TYR A 128 -4.82 11.15 -22.22
CA TYR A 128 -4.22 12.26 -23.00
C TYR A 128 -2.82 11.99 -23.56
N THR A 129 -2.27 10.79 -23.47
CA THR A 129 -0.99 10.45 -24.11
C THR A 129 -1.09 10.54 -25.62
N ASN A 130 -2.21 10.18 -26.23
CA ASN A 130 -2.46 10.34 -27.66
C ASN A 130 -2.27 11.80 -28.13
N GLU A 131 -2.88 12.75 -27.43
CA GLU A 131 -2.75 14.18 -27.74
C GLU A 131 -1.31 14.67 -27.52
N TRP A 132 -0.68 14.20 -26.44
CA TRP A 132 0.71 14.55 -26.15
C TRP A 132 1.67 14.05 -27.25
N ILE A 133 1.47 12.82 -27.78
CA ILE A 133 2.22 12.26 -28.91
C ILE A 133 2.02 13.16 -30.14
N GLY A 134 0.77 13.52 -30.45
CA GLY A 134 0.47 14.41 -31.57
C GLY A 134 1.16 15.76 -31.48
N GLY A 135 1.09 16.40 -30.32
CA GLY A 135 1.80 17.66 -30.07
C GLY A 135 3.32 17.52 -30.08
N LEU A 136 3.87 16.35 -29.72
CA LEU A 136 5.30 16.08 -29.81
C LEU A 136 5.77 16.02 -31.27
N ILE A 137 5.01 15.33 -32.14
CA ILE A 137 5.31 15.20 -33.58
C ILE A 137 5.26 16.56 -34.26
N GLU A 138 4.25 17.41 -33.97
CA GLU A 138 4.14 18.78 -34.44
C GLU A 138 5.35 19.65 -34.04
N ARG A 139 5.81 19.52 -32.77
CA ARG A 139 7.01 20.20 -32.29
C ARG A 139 8.31 19.72 -32.98
N CYS A 140 8.31 18.52 -33.57
CA CYS A 140 9.41 18.03 -34.41
C CYS A 140 9.34 18.59 -35.82
N GLY A 141 8.33 19.41 -36.18
CA GLY A 141 8.20 20.09 -37.48
C GLY A 141 7.42 19.30 -38.53
N VAL A 142 6.71 18.23 -38.16
CA VAL A 142 5.89 17.44 -39.10
C VAL A 142 4.52 18.14 -39.28
N PRO A 143 4.10 18.41 -40.53
CA PRO A 143 2.78 18.98 -40.82
C PRO A 143 1.65 18.06 -40.36
N ARG A 144 0.57 18.63 -39.82
CA ARG A 144 -0.56 17.89 -39.23
C ARG A 144 -1.31 16.97 -40.22
N ASP A 145 -1.27 17.30 -41.51
CA ASP A 145 -1.88 16.51 -42.58
C ASP A 145 -1.09 15.26 -42.98
N LEU A 146 0.17 15.13 -42.48
CA LEU A 146 1.02 13.98 -42.75
C LEU A 146 0.94 12.90 -41.65
N PHE A 147 0.23 13.12 -40.56
CA PHE A 147 0.12 12.07 -39.51
C PHE A 147 -1.19 12.14 -38.73
N ASP A 148 -1.56 11.03 -38.18
CA ASP A 148 -2.56 10.89 -37.12
C ASP A 148 -2.06 9.96 -36.06
N VAL A 149 -2.57 10.15 -34.81
CA VAL A 149 -2.30 9.28 -33.67
C VAL A 149 -3.56 8.53 -33.29
N VAL A 150 -3.46 7.23 -33.10
CA VAL A 150 -4.56 6.34 -32.72
C VAL A 150 -4.18 5.56 -31.48
N SER A 151 -5.06 5.53 -30.50
CA SER A 151 -4.91 4.69 -29.31
C SER A 151 -5.53 3.31 -29.55
N ASN A 152 -4.71 2.25 -29.48
CA ASN A 152 -5.15 0.87 -29.68
C ASN A 152 -4.63 0.00 -28.53
N PRO A 153 -5.23 0.10 -27.35
CA PRO A 153 -4.79 -0.66 -26.18
C PRO A 153 -4.87 -2.17 -26.41
N GLU A 154 -3.95 -2.90 -25.79
CA GLU A 154 -3.93 -4.35 -25.79
C GLU A 154 -4.65 -4.96 -24.58
N PHE A 155 -5.15 -6.19 -24.71
CA PHE A 155 -5.79 -6.95 -23.64
C PHE A 155 -5.20 -8.38 -23.57
N LEU A 156 -3.91 -8.48 -23.82
CA LEU A 156 -3.17 -9.75 -23.90
C LEU A 156 -2.84 -10.24 -22.48
N ARG A 157 -2.86 -11.56 -22.31
CA ARG A 157 -2.39 -12.23 -21.10
C ARG A 157 -1.05 -12.91 -21.39
N GLU A 158 -0.01 -12.61 -20.64
CA GLU A 158 1.27 -13.32 -20.73
C GLU A 158 1.03 -14.84 -20.61
N GLY A 159 1.72 -15.63 -21.43
CA GLY A 159 1.54 -17.08 -21.52
C GLY A 159 0.46 -17.53 -22.50
N SER A 160 -0.45 -16.63 -22.92
CA SER A 160 -1.47 -16.91 -23.96
C SER A 160 -1.65 -15.75 -24.94
N ALA A 161 -0.70 -14.82 -24.98
CA ALA A 161 -0.83 -13.56 -25.69
C ALA A 161 -1.02 -13.71 -27.20
N ALA A 162 -0.42 -14.72 -27.82
CA ALA A 162 -0.61 -15.02 -29.25
C ALA A 162 -2.05 -15.45 -29.57
N ALA A 163 -2.63 -16.33 -28.75
CA ALA A 163 -4.02 -16.74 -28.85
C ALA A 163 -4.97 -15.57 -28.57
N ASP A 164 -4.72 -14.78 -27.50
CA ASP A 164 -5.52 -13.60 -27.16
C ASP A 164 -5.50 -12.54 -28.26
N PHE A 165 -4.37 -12.35 -28.95
CA PHE A 165 -4.26 -11.42 -30.07
C PHE A 165 -5.07 -11.87 -31.29
N LEU A 166 -5.03 -13.17 -31.61
CA LEU A 166 -5.67 -13.73 -32.80
C LEU A 166 -7.16 -14.06 -32.57
N HIS A 167 -7.58 -14.21 -31.31
CA HIS A 167 -8.97 -14.46 -30.88
C HIS A 167 -9.42 -13.47 -29.78
N PRO A 168 -9.34 -12.16 -30.03
CA PRO A 168 -9.70 -11.18 -29.00
C PRO A 168 -11.21 -11.09 -28.83
N ASP A 169 -11.66 -10.87 -27.60
CA ASP A 169 -13.08 -10.58 -27.32
C ASP A 169 -13.52 -9.28 -28.00
N ARG A 170 -12.63 -8.31 -28.03
CA ARG A 170 -12.83 -6.98 -28.62
C ARG A 170 -11.52 -6.35 -29.09
N ILE A 171 -11.65 -5.45 -30.08
CA ILE A 171 -10.58 -4.55 -30.55
C ILE A 171 -11.05 -3.13 -30.30
N VAL A 172 -10.26 -2.32 -29.59
CA VAL A 172 -10.59 -0.92 -29.26
C VAL A 172 -9.69 0.01 -30.09
N ILE A 173 -10.30 0.96 -30.79
CA ILE A 173 -9.62 1.97 -31.60
C ILE A 173 -10.10 3.36 -31.13
N GLY A 174 -9.20 4.10 -30.48
CA GLY A 174 -9.42 5.50 -30.07
C GLY A 174 -8.83 6.45 -31.13
N CYS A 175 -9.67 7.21 -31.83
CA CYS A 175 -9.24 8.09 -32.90
C CYS A 175 -10.12 9.33 -33.00
N ASN A 176 -9.57 10.39 -33.61
CA ASN A 176 -10.26 11.67 -33.78
C ASN A 176 -10.84 11.89 -35.19
N ASN A 177 -10.56 10.96 -36.14
CA ASN A 177 -11.07 11.08 -37.50
C ASN A 177 -11.23 9.71 -38.17
N ASP A 178 -12.04 9.68 -39.24
CA ASP A 178 -12.37 8.45 -39.98
C ASP A 178 -11.22 7.91 -40.84
N ARG A 179 -10.29 8.76 -41.29
CA ARG A 179 -9.18 8.37 -42.16
C ARG A 179 -8.23 7.43 -41.44
N SER A 180 -7.77 7.81 -40.23
CA SER A 180 -6.90 6.97 -39.42
C SER A 180 -7.64 5.74 -38.89
N ALA A 181 -8.93 5.89 -38.51
CA ALA A 181 -9.75 4.78 -38.10
C ALA A 181 -9.88 3.71 -39.21
N ALA A 182 -10.08 4.10 -40.45
CA ALA A 182 -10.21 3.19 -41.57
C ALA A 182 -8.93 2.36 -41.82
N LEU A 183 -7.76 2.99 -41.73
CA LEU A 183 -6.48 2.27 -41.88
C LEU A 183 -6.27 1.23 -40.78
N VAL A 184 -6.54 1.56 -39.51
CA VAL A 184 -6.38 0.61 -38.41
C VAL A 184 -7.44 -0.48 -38.45
N ARG A 185 -8.69 -0.18 -38.85
CA ARG A 185 -9.73 -1.19 -39.12
C ARG A 185 -9.28 -2.19 -40.18
N GLU A 186 -8.63 -1.70 -41.24
CA GLU A 186 -8.13 -2.58 -42.32
C GLU A 186 -7.07 -3.54 -41.81
N VAL A 187 -6.16 -3.11 -40.91
CA VAL A 187 -5.16 -3.98 -40.29
C VAL A 187 -5.83 -5.15 -39.51
N TYR A 188 -6.97 -4.92 -38.89
CA TYR A 188 -7.70 -5.95 -38.16
C TYR A 188 -8.80 -6.65 -38.96
N ARG A 189 -8.97 -6.30 -40.26
CA ARG A 189 -10.00 -6.88 -41.09
C ARG A 189 -9.98 -8.41 -41.15
N PRO A 190 -8.83 -9.13 -41.25
CA PRO A 190 -8.83 -10.59 -41.24
C PRO A 190 -9.52 -11.23 -40.03
N LEU A 191 -9.45 -10.56 -38.84
CA LEU A 191 -10.13 -11.02 -37.65
C LEU A 191 -11.60 -10.61 -37.63
N THR A 192 -11.90 -9.33 -37.93
CA THR A 192 -13.27 -8.78 -37.84
C THR A 192 -14.22 -9.30 -38.91
N SER A 193 -13.70 -9.70 -40.07
CA SER A 193 -14.47 -10.37 -41.11
C SER A 193 -14.67 -11.88 -40.88
N GLY A 194 -13.92 -12.47 -39.95
CA GLY A 194 -13.94 -13.91 -39.70
C GLY A 194 -13.02 -14.72 -40.63
N ALA A 195 -12.40 -14.12 -41.67
CA ALA A 195 -11.58 -14.82 -42.65
C ALA A 195 -10.40 -15.60 -42.02
N TYR A 196 -9.83 -15.10 -40.93
CA TYR A 196 -8.77 -15.80 -40.20
C TYR A 196 -9.29 -17.12 -39.60
N TYR A 197 -10.49 -17.17 -39.09
CA TYR A 197 -11.08 -18.32 -38.39
C TYR A 197 -11.45 -19.45 -39.33
N GLU A 198 -11.53 -19.20 -40.62
CA GLU A 198 -11.77 -20.21 -41.67
C GLU A 198 -10.48 -20.95 -42.11
N ARG A 199 -9.30 -20.46 -41.70
CA ARG A 199 -8.03 -21.06 -42.08
C ARG A 199 -7.78 -22.38 -41.35
N ALA A 200 -7.28 -23.38 -42.07
CA ALA A 200 -6.98 -24.70 -41.49
C ALA A 200 -5.69 -24.69 -40.63
N ASP A 201 -4.76 -23.76 -40.88
CA ASP A 201 -3.48 -23.64 -40.22
C ASP A 201 -3.45 -22.53 -39.14
N LYS A 202 -4.61 -21.98 -38.78
CA LYS A 202 -4.73 -20.93 -37.75
C LYS A 202 -4.24 -21.40 -36.38
N ILE A 203 -3.77 -20.47 -35.58
CA ILE A 203 -3.55 -20.69 -34.13
C ILE A 203 -4.91 -20.87 -33.44
N PRO A 204 -5.12 -21.94 -32.64
CA PRO A 204 -6.39 -22.22 -32.03
C PRO A 204 -6.72 -21.18 -30.95
N GLY A 205 -8.01 -20.80 -30.82
CA GLY A 205 -8.53 -19.98 -29.75
C GLY A 205 -8.77 -20.78 -28.45
N GLN A 206 -8.87 -20.10 -27.34
CA GLN A 206 -9.15 -20.71 -26.04
C GLN A 206 -10.65 -21.01 -25.82
N CYS A 207 -11.53 -20.33 -26.56
CA CYS A 207 -12.98 -20.47 -26.44
C CYS A 207 -13.59 -20.94 -27.75
N LEU A 208 -14.56 -21.86 -27.69
CA LEU A 208 -15.31 -22.34 -28.83
C LEU A 208 -16.81 -22.02 -28.65
N PRO A 209 -17.55 -21.69 -29.72
CA PRO A 209 -17.07 -21.48 -31.08
C PRO A 209 -16.32 -20.15 -31.23
N GLU A 210 -15.29 -20.14 -32.07
CA GLU A 210 -14.55 -18.92 -32.41
C GLU A 210 -15.49 -17.95 -33.16
N LYS A 211 -15.49 -16.68 -32.73
CA LYS A 211 -16.33 -15.62 -33.27
C LYS A 211 -15.48 -14.42 -33.65
N PRO A 212 -15.83 -13.71 -34.74
CA PRO A 212 -15.21 -12.44 -35.03
C PRO A 212 -15.35 -11.47 -33.84
N PRO A 213 -14.26 -10.76 -33.46
CA PRO A 213 -14.31 -9.81 -32.36
C PRO A 213 -15.17 -8.59 -32.67
N VAL A 214 -15.72 -8.01 -31.65
CA VAL A 214 -16.36 -6.69 -31.77
C VAL A 214 -15.29 -5.63 -31.89
N LEU A 215 -15.40 -4.77 -32.93
CA LEU A 215 -14.51 -3.62 -33.09
C LEU A 215 -15.23 -2.38 -32.55
N LEU A 216 -14.68 -1.78 -31.52
CA LEU A 216 -15.16 -0.57 -30.86
C LEU A 216 -14.32 0.63 -31.29
N CYS A 217 -14.92 1.59 -32.02
CA CYS A 217 -14.31 2.89 -32.27
C CYS A 217 -14.82 3.92 -31.28
N THR A 218 -13.91 4.67 -30.69
CA THR A 218 -14.22 5.64 -29.63
C THR A 218 -13.21 6.79 -29.65
N SER A 219 -13.31 7.75 -28.71
CA SER A 219 -12.29 8.78 -28.54
C SER A 219 -10.98 8.18 -27.99
N PRO A 220 -9.83 8.82 -28.25
CA PRO A 220 -8.55 8.38 -27.69
C PRO A 220 -8.58 8.27 -26.17
N GLN A 221 -9.14 9.26 -25.47
CA GLN A 221 -9.25 9.27 -24.00
C GLN A 221 -10.07 8.10 -23.48
N SER A 222 -11.18 7.75 -24.16
CA SER A 222 -11.98 6.59 -23.79
C SER A 222 -11.21 5.28 -24.01
N ALA A 223 -10.45 5.15 -25.09
CA ALA A 223 -9.64 3.96 -25.37
C ALA A 223 -8.54 3.76 -24.33
N GLU A 224 -7.83 4.82 -23.96
CA GLU A 224 -6.81 4.80 -22.91
C GLU A 224 -7.43 4.44 -21.55
N LEU A 225 -8.57 5.04 -21.20
CA LEU A 225 -9.26 4.75 -19.92
C LEU A 225 -9.81 3.32 -19.85
N ILE A 226 -10.33 2.77 -20.97
CA ILE A 226 -10.84 1.39 -21.05
C ILE A 226 -9.76 0.39 -20.62
N LYS A 227 -8.51 0.60 -21.00
CA LYS A 227 -7.40 -0.30 -20.60
C LYS A 227 -7.19 -0.28 -19.10
N HIS A 228 -7.04 0.90 -18.49
CA HIS A 228 -6.83 1.05 -17.04
C HIS A 228 -8.01 0.50 -16.24
N ALA A 229 -9.23 0.86 -16.62
CA ALA A 229 -10.45 0.39 -15.96
C ALA A 229 -10.60 -1.14 -16.05
N SER A 230 -10.28 -1.75 -17.21
CA SER A 230 -10.33 -3.20 -17.37
C SER A 230 -9.33 -3.90 -16.45
N ASN A 231 -8.07 -3.46 -16.41
CA ASN A 231 -7.05 -4.06 -15.56
C ASN A 231 -7.38 -3.88 -14.07
N ALA A 232 -7.88 -2.71 -13.66
CA ALA A 232 -8.32 -2.45 -12.30
C ALA A 232 -9.49 -3.35 -11.87
N PHE A 233 -10.48 -3.54 -12.76
CA PHE A 233 -11.63 -4.40 -12.48
C PHE A 233 -11.22 -5.87 -12.34
N LEU A 234 -10.32 -6.37 -13.21
CA LEU A 234 -9.81 -7.73 -13.12
C LEU A 234 -8.99 -7.97 -11.84
N ALA A 235 -8.12 -7.03 -11.48
CA ALA A 235 -7.38 -7.09 -10.22
C ALA A 235 -8.32 -7.04 -9.00
N MET A 236 -9.40 -6.25 -9.06
CA MET A 236 -10.45 -6.22 -8.04
C MET A 236 -11.10 -7.59 -7.87
N LYS A 237 -11.44 -8.30 -8.96
CA LYS A 237 -12.04 -9.64 -8.86
C LYS A 237 -11.11 -10.62 -8.15
N VAL A 238 -9.79 -10.59 -8.43
CA VAL A 238 -8.82 -11.45 -7.75
C VAL A 238 -8.67 -11.06 -6.28
N SER A 239 -8.57 -9.78 -5.95
CA SER A 239 -8.51 -9.33 -4.56
C SER A 239 -9.78 -9.66 -3.80
N PHE A 240 -10.95 -9.47 -4.43
CA PHE A 240 -12.25 -9.82 -3.83
C PHE A 240 -12.33 -11.31 -3.48
N ILE A 241 -12.03 -12.21 -4.43
CA ILE A 241 -12.15 -13.65 -4.17
C ILE A 241 -11.10 -14.12 -3.14
N ASN A 242 -9.92 -13.49 -3.08
CA ASN A 242 -8.94 -13.75 -2.04
C ASN A 242 -9.45 -13.34 -0.65
N ALA A 243 -10.13 -12.19 -0.54
CA ALA A 243 -10.76 -11.78 0.71
C ALA A 243 -11.87 -12.74 1.15
N ILE A 244 -12.69 -13.21 0.20
CA ILE A 244 -13.73 -14.23 0.46
C ILE A 244 -13.09 -15.56 0.88
N ALA A 245 -12.00 -15.98 0.24
CA ALA A 245 -11.28 -17.19 0.62
C ALA A 245 -10.78 -17.14 2.08
N ASN A 246 -10.25 -15.99 2.50
CA ASN A 246 -9.83 -15.78 3.89
C ASN A 246 -11.02 -15.86 4.87
N LEU A 247 -12.20 -15.36 4.47
CA LEU A 247 -13.43 -15.51 5.26
C LEU A 247 -13.88 -16.98 5.32
N CYS A 248 -13.84 -17.71 4.21
CA CYS A 248 -14.16 -19.13 4.16
C CYS A 248 -13.35 -19.94 5.18
N GLU A 249 -12.04 -19.68 5.30
CA GLU A 249 -11.18 -20.33 6.30
C GLU A 249 -11.65 -20.07 7.74
N THR A 250 -12.13 -18.87 8.02
CA THR A 250 -12.58 -18.48 9.36
C THR A 250 -13.93 -19.11 9.73
N VAL A 251 -14.85 -19.21 8.76
CA VAL A 251 -16.22 -19.69 9.03
C VAL A 251 -16.44 -21.17 8.65
N GLY A 252 -15.38 -21.87 8.18
CA GLY A 252 -15.47 -23.26 7.77
C GLY A 252 -16.16 -23.50 6.41
N ALA A 253 -16.29 -22.45 5.57
CA ALA A 253 -16.81 -22.59 4.21
C ALA A 253 -15.72 -23.03 3.22
N ASN A 254 -16.14 -23.44 2.02
CA ASN A 254 -15.25 -23.89 0.96
C ASN A 254 -15.27 -22.93 -0.24
N ILE A 255 -14.17 -22.26 -0.51
CA ILE A 255 -14.07 -21.28 -1.60
C ILE A 255 -14.27 -21.90 -2.99
N THR A 256 -13.96 -23.20 -3.17
CA THR A 256 -14.17 -23.88 -4.45
C THR A 256 -15.65 -24.19 -4.73
N GLU A 257 -16.53 -23.96 -3.77
CA GLU A 257 -17.98 -23.95 -3.92
C GLU A 257 -18.52 -22.52 -4.01
N VAL A 258 -18.01 -21.62 -3.14
CA VAL A 258 -18.43 -20.22 -3.11
C VAL A 258 -18.07 -19.48 -4.39
N GLY A 259 -16.82 -19.63 -4.90
CA GLY A 259 -16.35 -18.96 -6.11
C GLY A 259 -17.21 -19.29 -7.35
N PRO A 260 -17.38 -20.57 -7.72
CA PRO A 260 -18.30 -20.96 -8.80
C PRO A 260 -19.74 -20.55 -8.51
N GLY A 261 -20.22 -20.67 -7.26
CA GLY A 261 -21.60 -20.30 -6.90
C GLY A 261 -21.92 -18.83 -7.23
N ILE A 262 -21.06 -17.89 -6.85
CA ILE A 262 -21.23 -16.47 -7.23
C ILE A 262 -21.00 -16.24 -8.73
N GLY A 263 -20.09 -17.01 -9.34
CA GLY A 263 -19.76 -16.90 -10.77
C GLY A 263 -20.87 -17.41 -11.73
N MET A 264 -21.83 -18.20 -11.25
CA MET A 264 -23.02 -18.62 -12.01
C MET A 264 -23.95 -17.45 -12.36
N ASP A 265 -23.90 -16.35 -11.60
CA ASP A 265 -24.58 -15.13 -12.01
C ASP A 265 -23.84 -14.53 -13.23
N GLN A 266 -24.56 -14.44 -14.37
CA GLN A 266 -23.99 -13.93 -15.63
C GLN A 266 -23.46 -12.49 -15.53
N ARG A 267 -23.96 -11.68 -14.61
CA ARG A 267 -23.48 -10.32 -14.34
C ARG A 267 -22.10 -10.31 -13.70
N ILE A 268 -21.72 -11.39 -13.02
CA ILE A 268 -20.42 -11.56 -12.34
C ILE A 268 -19.47 -12.38 -13.22
N GLY A 269 -19.93 -13.56 -13.70
CA GLY A 269 -19.13 -14.50 -14.49
C GLY A 269 -18.01 -15.18 -13.69
N THR A 270 -17.58 -16.35 -14.12
CA THR A 270 -16.63 -17.23 -13.42
C THR A 270 -15.17 -16.80 -13.49
N GLN A 271 -14.81 -16.01 -14.50
CA GLN A 271 -13.41 -15.62 -14.77
C GLN A 271 -12.85 -14.71 -13.65
N PHE A 272 -11.60 -14.92 -13.28
CA PHE A 272 -10.88 -14.17 -12.21
C PHE A 272 -11.48 -14.36 -10.80
N LEU A 273 -12.18 -15.46 -10.55
CA LEU A 273 -12.70 -15.85 -9.23
C LEU A 273 -11.98 -17.07 -8.65
N HIS A 274 -10.71 -17.26 -8.99
CA HIS A 274 -9.83 -18.29 -8.43
C HIS A 274 -8.91 -17.67 -7.39
N PRO A 275 -9.05 -18.03 -6.11
CA PRO A 275 -8.20 -17.49 -5.05
C PRO A 275 -6.80 -18.10 -5.10
N GLY A 276 -5.85 -17.41 -4.47
CA GLY A 276 -4.46 -17.87 -4.37
C GLY A 276 -3.63 -16.97 -3.46
N ILE A 277 -2.32 -17.02 -3.67
CA ILE A 277 -1.35 -16.22 -2.89
C ILE A 277 -1.24 -14.76 -3.37
N GLY A 278 -2.09 -14.31 -4.26
CA GLY A 278 -2.11 -12.97 -4.85
C GLY A 278 -1.78 -12.97 -6.34
N TYR A 279 -1.89 -11.78 -6.95
CA TYR A 279 -1.48 -11.52 -8.34
C TYR A 279 -0.16 -10.74 -8.39
N GLY A 280 0.55 -10.86 -9.51
CA GLY A 280 1.79 -10.17 -9.80
C GLY A 280 1.91 -9.86 -11.30
N GLY A 281 3.13 -9.92 -11.82
CA GLY A 281 3.44 -9.63 -13.22
C GLY A 281 3.62 -8.15 -13.51
N SER A 282 3.90 -7.85 -14.76
CA SER A 282 4.25 -6.50 -15.21
C SER A 282 3.07 -5.53 -15.36
N CYS A 283 1.82 -6.03 -15.32
CA CYS A 283 0.64 -5.26 -15.70
C CYS A 283 -0.16 -4.77 -14.49
N PHE A 284 -0.80 -5.67 -13.72
CA PHE A 284 -1.74 -5.28 -12.68
C PHE A 284 -1.14 -4.34 -11.61
N PRO A 285 0.01 -4.65 -10.98
CA PRO A 285 0.55 -3.77 -9.95
C PRO A 285 0.86 -2.37 -10.48
N LYS A 286 1.56 -2.31 -11.64
CA LYS A 286 1.94 -1.05 -12.28
C LYS A 286 0.72 -0.24 -12.72
N ASP A 287 -0.26 -0.86 -13.37
CA ASP A 287 -1.40 -0.17 -13.97
C ASP A 287 -2.38 0.33 -12.91
N LEU A 288 -2.57 -0.40 -11.79
CA LEU A 288 -3.36 0.09 -10.65
C LEU A 288 -2.73 1.34 -10.02
N THR A 289 -1.43 1.28 -9.75
CA THR A 289 -0.72 2.41 -9.14
C THR A 289 -0.74 3.64 -10.07
N ALA A 290 -0.53 3.43 -11.39
CA ALA A 290 -0.63 4.51 -12.38
C ALA A 290 -2.06 5.08 -12.46
N PHE A 291 -3.08 4.23 -12.40
CA PHE A 291 -4.48 4.66 -12.44
C PHE A 291 -4.87 5.43 -11.17
N ARG A 292 -4.41 4.98 -10.00
CA ARG A 292 -4.60 5.71 -8.73
C ARG A 292 -3.93 7.08 -8.77
N SER A 293 -2.68 7.16 -9.25
CA SER A 293 -1.95 8.42 -9.40
C SER A 293 -2.69 9.37 -10.36
N MET A 294 -3.17 8.85 -11.49
CA MET A 294 -3.95 9.62 -12.45
C MET A 294 -5.26 10.15 -11.86
N ALA A 295 -6.02 9.32 -11.14
CA ALA A 295 -7.26 9.76 -10.48
C ALA A 295 -6.99 10.89 -9.48
N ALA A 296 -5.92 10.78 -8.69
CA ALA A 296 -5.51 11.81 -7.74
C ALA A 296 -5.12 13.13 -8.40
N GLU A 297 -4.47 13.10 -9.58
CA GLU A 297 -4.14 14.31 -10.36
C GLU A 297 -5.40 15.10 -10.79
N TYR A 298 -6.52 14.38 -11.02
CA TYR A 298 -7.81 15.01 -11.34
C TYR A 298 -8.68 15.25 -10.09
N GLY A 299 -8.14 15.10 -8.88
CA GLY A 299 -8.86 15.32 -7.63
C GLY A 299 -9.96 14.28 -7.35
N ILE A 300 -9.88 13.12 -7.99
CA ILE A 300 -10.86 12.03 -7.80
C ILE A 300 -10.32 11.07 -6.73
N ASP A 301 -11.07 10.94 -5.62
CA ASP A 301 -10.82 9.88 -4.65
C ASP A 301 -11.25 8.53 -5.22
N PHE A 302 -10.26 7.70 -5.53
CA PHE A 302 -10.48 6.32 -5.99
C PHE A 302 -9.87 5.33 -4.98
N SER A 303 -10.27 5.46 -3.71
CA SER A 303 -9.83 4.64 -2.56
C SER A 303 -10.02 3.13 -2.79
N LEU A 304 -10.96 2.72 -3.65
CA LEU A 304 -11.14 1.32 -4.05
C LEU A 304 -9.85 0.72 -4.63
N LEU A 305 -9.07 1.48 -5.42
CA LEU A 305 -7.82 0.97 -5.99
C LEU A 305 -6.80 0.66 -4.90
N GLY A 306 -6.69 1.52 -3.89
CA GLY A 306 -5.83 1.28 -2.72
C GLY A 306 -6.27 0.05 -1.90
N ALA A 307 -7.57 -0.19 -1.76
CA ALA A 307 -8.09 -1.39 -1.09
C ALA A 307 -7.73 -2.68 -1.86
N ILE A 308 -7.81 -2.65 -3.19
CA ILE A 308 -7.41 -3.78 -4.06
C ILE A 308 -5.93 -4.12 -3.88
N GLU A 309 -5.05 -3.10 -3.94
CA GLU A 309 -3.60 -3.25 -3.72
C GLU A 309 -3.32 -3.83 -2.33
N ARG A 310 -3.91 -3.27 -1.28
CA ARG A 310 -3.73 -3.72 0.10
C ARG A 310 -4.13 -5.18 0.32
N ILE A 311 -5.27 -5.62 -0.21
CA ILE A 311 -5.69 -7.03 -0.12
C ILE A 311 -4.65 -7.94 -0.77
N ASN A 312 -4.17 -7.56 -1.96
CA ASN A 312 -3.15 -8.32 -2.68
C ASN A 312 -1.80 -8.39 -1.92
N GLU A 313 -1.38 -7.30 -1.33
CA GLU A 313 -0.13 -7.23 -0.54
C GLU A 313 -0.17 -8.09 0.73
N LEU A 314 -1.34 -8.21 1.35
CA LEU A 314 -1.53 -9.01 2.56
C LEU A 314 -1.63 -10.52 2.26
N GLN A 315 -1.97 -10.91 1.04
CA GLN A 315 -2.23 -12.31 0.71
C GLN A 315 -1.00 -13.23 0.89
N PRO A 316 0.22 -12.88 0.42
CA PRO A 316 1.40 -13.68 0.71
C PRO A 316 1.72 -13.78 2.21
N LEU A 317 1.45 -12.74 2.99
CA LEU A 317 1.68 -12.74 4.45
C LEU A 317 0.73 -13.71 5.17
N ARG A 318 -0.53 -13.75 4.76
CA ARG A 318 -1.51 -14.73 5.29
C ARG A 318 -1.14 -16.16 4.93
N PHE A 319 -0.64 -16.37 3.72
CA PHE A 319 -0.14 -17.69 3.34
C PHE A 319 1.10 -18.09 4.14
N LEU A 320 2.02 -17.18 4.42
CA LEU A 320 3.15 -17.41 5.31
C LEU A 320 2.69 -17.78 6.73
N GLU A 321 1.67 -17.11 7.26
CA GLU A 321 1.05 -17.47 8.55
C GLU A 321 0.53 -18.92 8.53
N LYS A 322 -0.09 -19.34 7.44
CA LYS A 322 -0.56 -20.74 7.27
C LYS A 322 0.61 -21.74 7.31
N VAL A 323 1.74 -21.40 6.64
CA VAL A 323 2.96 -22.21 6.67
C VAL A 323 3.51 -22.30 8.11
N ARG A 324 3.55 -21.17 8.84
CA ARG A 324 3.98 -21.13 10.26
C ARG A 324 3.07 -21.97 11.16
N ASN A 325 1.76 -21.85 10.99
CA ASN A 325 0.81 -22.61 11.81
C ASN A 325 0.95 -24.12 11.60
N ALA A 326 1.31 -24.54 10.39
CA ALA A 326 1.51 -25.96 10.06
C ALA A 326 2.85 -26.52 10.53
N LEU A 327 3.92 -25.70 10.55
CA LEU A 327 5.29 -26.16 10.80
C LEU A 327 5.87 -25.69 12.15
N GLY A 328 5.26 -24.70 12.80
CA GLY A 328 5.82 -24.00 13.95
C GLY A 328 6.88 -22.98 13.53
N SER A 329 7.98 -22.88 14.29
CA SER A 329 9.12 -22.07 13.88
C SER A 329 9.68 -22.53 12.54
N LEU A 330 9.97 -21.60 11.64
CA LEU A 330 10.59 -21.91 10.35
C LEU A 330 12.12 -21.97 10.43
N GLU A 331 12.72 -21.55 11.53
CA GLU A 331 14.17 -21.63 11.75
C GLU A 331 14.66 -23.08 11.64
N GLY A 332 15.63 -23.30 10.74
CA GLY A 332 16.20 -24.62 10.47
C GLY A 332 15.32 -25.59 9.69
N LYS A 333 14.11 -25.20 9.28
CA LYS A 333 13.26 -26.02 8.41
C LYS A 333 13.77 -26.01 6.97
N HIS A 334 13.50 -27.09 6.26
CA HIS A 334 13.76 -27.20 4.82
C HIS A 334 12.44 -27.30 4.05
N LEU A 335 12.20 -26.42 3.08
CA LEU A 335 10.95 -26.39 2.33
C LEU A 335 11.23 -26.63 0.82
N GLY A 336 10.43 -27.50 0.22
CA GLY A 336 10.34 -27.63 -1.24
C GLY A 336 9.38 -26.58 -1.79
N VAL A 337 9.74 -25.92 -2.89
CA VAL A 337 8.89 -24.91 -3.55
C VAL A 337 8.74 -25.26 -5.01
N LEU A 338 7.49 -25.40 -5.48
CA LEU A 338 7.10 -25.56 -6.86
C LEU A 338 6.42 -24.30 -7.39
N GLY A 339 7.06 -23.66 -8.36
CA GLY A 339 6.57 -22.44 -9.00
C GLY A 339 7.17 -21.16 -8.39
N LEU A 340 7.79 -20.35 -9.27
CA LEU A 340 8.41 -19.05 -8.94
C LEU A 340 7.85 -17.92 -9.81
N ALA A 341 7.37 -18.23 -11.03
CA ALA A 341 6.64 -17.29 -11.87
C ALA A 341 5.37 -16.80 -11.15
N TYR A 342 4.90 -15.62 -11.48
CA TYR A 342 3.69 -15.06 -10.86
C TYR A 342 2.40 -15.84 -11.23
N LYS A 343 2.43 -16.59 -12.36
CA LYS A 343 1.39 -17.54 -12.79
C LYS A 343 1.99 -18.60 -13.72
N GLY A 344 1.27 -19.67 -13.98
CA GLY A 344 1.65 -20.70 -14.97
C GLY A 344 1.68 -20.15 -16.42
N GLY A 345 2.48 -20.81 -17.27
CA GLY A 345 2.59 -20.48 -18.69
C GLY A 345 3.52 -19.31 -19.04
N THR A 346 4.20 -18.70 -18.07
CA THR A 346 5.17 -17.61 -18.29
C THR A 346 6.46 -17.81 -17.50
N ASP A 347 7.53 -17.15 -17.93
CA ASP A 347 8.80 -17.08 -17.21
C ASP A 347 8.95 -15.79 -16.38
N ASP A 348 7.89 -14.97 -16.28
CA ASP A 348 7.93 -13.67 -15.60
C ASP A 348 7.84 -13.80 -14.08
N VAL A 349 8.87 -13.26 -13.41
CA VAL A 349 8.97 -13.24 -11.94
C VAL A 349 8.77 -11.84 -11.34
N ARG A 350 8.47 -10.83 -12.17
CA ARG A 350 8.25 -9.46 -11.71
C ARG A 350 7.02 -9.41 -10.81
N GLU A 351 7.14 -8.76 -9.64
CA GLU A 351 6.07 -8.68 -8.65
C GLU A 351 5.44 -10.04 -8.32
N SER A 352 6.22 -11.15 -8.44
CA SER A 352 5.71 -12.49 -8.16
C SER A 352 5.44 -12.70 -6.66
N PRO A 353 4.21 -13.03 -6.25
CA PRO A 353 3.90 -13.38 -4.87
C PRO A 353 4.69 -14.60 -4.39
N ALA A 354 5.02 -15.54 -5.31
CA ALA A 354 5.85 -16.71 -4.99
C ALA A 354 7.28 -16.30 -4.62
N MET A 355 7.92 -15.41 -5.41
CA MET A 355 9.26 -14.90 -5.11
C MET A 355 9.27 -14.12 -3.77
N ARG A 356 8.24 -13.34 -3.50
CA ARG A 356 8.07 -12.63 -2.22
C ARG A 356 7.95 -13.61 -1.05
N LEU A 357 7.17 -14.68 -1.18
CA LEU A 357 7.06 -15.73 -0.17
C LEU A 357 8.40 -16.43 0.07
N VAL A 358 9.14 -16.77 -0.98
CA VAL A 358 10.48 -17.35 -0.85
C VAL A 358 11.39 -16.44 -0.02
N GLN A 359 11.43 -15.15 -0.32
CA GLN A 359 12.22 -14.17 0.46
C GLN A 359 11.80 -14.11 1.93
N LEU A 360 10.49 -14.08 2.20
CA LEU A 360 9.95 -14.02 3.57
C LEU A 360 10.30 -15.29 4.36
N ILE A 361 10.17 -16.46 3.76
CA ILE A 361 10.49 -17.74 4.38
C ILE A 361 11.99 -17.84 4.70
N LEU A 362 12.86 -17.44 3.76
CA LEU A 362 14.31 -17.38 3.98
C LEU A 362 14.70 -16.43 5.11
N ALA A 363 14.02 -15.27 5.20
CA ALA A 363 14.24 -14.30 6.27
C ALA A 363 13.88 -14.83 7.67
N GLU A 364 13.07 -15.89 7.76
CA GLU A 364 12.75 -16.59 9.02
C GLU A 364 13.69 -17.75 9.36
N GLY A 365 14.81 -17.87 8.65
CA GLY A 365 15.83 -18.86 8.93
C GLY A 365 15.56 -20.25 8.35
N ALA A 366 14.58 -20.39 7.45
CA ALA A 366 14.38 -21.64 6.71
C ALA A 366 15.37 -21.76 5.52
N SER A 367 15.53 -22.98 5.02
CA SER A 367 16.18 -23.27 3.75
C SER A 367 15.15 -23.71 2.70
N ILE A 368 15.40 -23.39 1.44
CA ILE A 368 14.48 -23.69 0.34
C ILE A 368 15.21 -24.39 -0.80
N THR A 369 14.57 -25.42 -1.34
CA THR A 369 14.89 -25.96 -2.68
C THR A 369 13.72 -25.68 -3.61
N ALA A 370 13.94 -24.85 -4.64
CA ALA A 370 12.89 -24.32 -5.53
C ALA A 370 13.03 -24.85 -6.96
N TYR A 371 11.90 -25.09 -7.60
CA TYR A 371 11.81 -25.44 -9.01
C TYR A 371 10.68 -24.68 -9.69
N ASP A 372 10.93 -24.24 -10.93
CA ASP A 372 9.92 -23.67 -11.84
C ASP A 372 10.19 -24.15 -13.27
N PRO A 373 9.20 -24.55 -14.04
CA PRO A 373 9.38 -25.06 -15.38
C PRO A 373 10.02 -24.09 -16.40
N ALA A 374 9.82 -22.77 -16.23
CA ALA A 374 10.30 -21.77 -17.18
C ALA A 374 11.07 -20.61 -16.49
N ALA A 375 10.74 -20.26 -15.26
CA ALA A 375 11.23 -19.03 -14.62
C ALA A 375 12.60 -19.16 -13.95
N MET A 376 13.24 -20.33 -13.94
CA MET A 376 14.48 -20.59 -13.18
C MET A 376 15.62 -19.61 -13.47
N THR A 377 15.81 -19.24 -14.74
CA THR A 377 16.87 -18.32 -15.16
C THR A 377 16.63 -16.91 -14.60
N ARG A 378 15.40 -16.41 -14.73
CA ARG A 378 15.00 -15.08 -14.22
C ARG A 378 14.97 -15.04 -12.70
N ALA A 379 14.48 -16.11 -12.07
CA ALA A 379 14.48 -16.23 -10.61
C ALA A 379 15.89 -16.14 -10.02
N ARG A 380 16.87 -16.82 -10.63
CA ARG A 380 18.29 -16.74 -10.21
C ARG A 380 18.90 -15.35 -10.36
N GLN A 381 18.46 -14.56 -11.34
CA GLN A 381 18.90 -13.17 -11.52
C GLN A 381 18.38 -12.26 -10.42
N VAL A 382 17.13 -12.46 -9.98
CA VAL A 382 16.50 -11.67 -8.92
C VAL A 382 16.91 -12.13 -7.53
N LEU A 383 17.03 -13.44 -7.33
CA LEU A 383 17.37 -14.05 -6.05
C LEU A 383 18.43 -15.13 -6.30
N PRO A 384 19.74 -14.79 -6.23
CA PRO A 384 20.82 -15.73 -6.47
C PRO A 384 20.81 -16.91 -5.48
N ALA A 385 21.31 -18.07 -5.94
CA ALA A 385 21.50 -19.22 -5.07
C ALA A 385 22.40 -18.88 -3.87
N SER A 386 22.10 -19.45 -2.71
CA SER A 386 22.80 -19.24 -1.45
C SER A 386 22.87 -20.55 -0.65
N PRO A 387 23.56 -20.61 0.49
CA PRO A 387 23.53 -21.78 1.36
C PRO A 387 22.11 -22.19 1.80
N THR A 388 21.18 -21.24 1.87
CA THR A 388 19.78 -21.46 2.28
C THR A 388 18.80 -21.52 1.10
N LEU A 389 19.22 -21.20 -0.14
CA LEU A 389 18.38 -21.27 -1.34
C LEU A 389 19.06 -22.08 -2.45
N ARG A 390 18.50 -23.22 -2.78
CA ARG A 390 18.92 -24.07 -3.90
C ARG A 390 17.85 -24.07 -4.98
N TYR A 391 18.29 -24.26 -6.22
CA TYR A 391 17.44 -24.41 -7.40
C TYR A 391 17.54 -25.82 -7.96
N ALA A 392 16.45 -26.56 -7.89
CA ALA A 392 16.37 -27.95 -8.33
C ALA A 392 16.35 -28.10 -9.85
N ALA A 393 16.69 -29.26 -10.36
CA ALA A 393 16.58 -29.59 -11.79
C ALA A 393 15.16 -30.07 -12.17
N ASN A 394 14.39 -30.56 -11.21
CA ASN A 394 13.02 -31.06 -11.39
C ASN A 394 12.22 -30.99 -10.08
N GLU A 395 10.93 -31.34 -10.17
CA GLU A 395 9.97 -31.30 -9.07
C GLU A 395 10.34 -32.24 -7.93
N LEU A 396 10.83 -33.45 -8.23
CA LEU A 396 11.17 -34.44 -7.20
C LEU A 396 12.39 -34.00 -6.38
N GLU A 397 13.39 -33.41 -7.05
CA GLU A 397 14.57 -32.87 -6.35
C GLU A 397 14.16 -31.69 -5.43
N ALA A 398 13.18 -30.87 -5.83
CA ALA A 398 12.69 -29.80 -4.99
C ALA A 398 12.04 -30.30 -3.67
N ALA A 399 11.41 -31.45 -3.70
CA ALA A 399 10.72 -32.06 -2.56
C ALA A 399 11.61 -32.92 -1.67
N ALA A 400 12.81 -33.33 -2.17
CA ALA A 400 13.67 -34.29 -1.48
C ALA A 400 14.07 -33.76 -0.09
N ASP A 401 13.81 -34.56 0.95
CA ASP A 401 14.12 -34.25 2.36
C ASP A 401 13.51 -32.93 2.88
N ALA A 402 12.43 -32.43 2.25
CA ALA A 402 11.76 -31.22 2.71
C ALA A 402 10.75 -31.51 3.85
N ASP A 403 10.61 -30.58 4.78
CA ASP A 403 9.63 -30.64 5.87
C ASP A 403 8.19 -30.37 5.38
N ALA A 404 8.03 -29.69 4.24
CA ALA A 404 6.79 -29.50 3.53
C ALA A 404 7.05 -29.14 2.06
N LEU A 405 6.07 -29.41 1.18
CA LEU A 405 6.05 -28.95 -0.20
C LEU A 405 5.07 -27.80 -0.37
N LEU A 406 5.53 -26.67 -0.90
CA LEU A 406 4.71 -25.50 -1.24
C LEU A 406 4.46 -25.46 -2.74
N VAL A 407 3.22 -25.33 -3.17
CA VAL A 407 2.85 -25.09 -4.57
C VAL A 407 2.39 -23.65 -4.71
N LEU A 408 3.20 -22.81 -5.39
CA LEU A 408 3.01 -21.37 -5.41
C LEU A 408 2.59 -20.84 -6.79
N THR A 409 2.68 -21.65 -7.85
CA THR A 409 2.30 -21.27 -9.22
C THR A 409 1.47 -22.37 -9.86
N ASP A 410 0.46 -21.99 -10.64
CA ASP A 410 -0.54 -22.86 -11.27
C ASP A 410 -0.07 -23.44 -12.62
N TRP A 411 1.10 -24.08 -12.64
CA TRP A 411 1.58 -24.75 -13.84
C TRP A 411 0.73 -25.98 -14.16
N PRO A 412 0.22 -26.14 -15.42
CA PRO A 412 -0.59 -27.31 -15.79
C PRO A 412 0.10 -28.65 -15.57
N GLN A 413 1.43 -28.71 -15.72
CA GLN A 413 2.19 -29.93 -15.46
C GLN A 413 2.22 -30.35 -14.01
N PHE A 414 1.99 -29.47 -13.07
CA PHE A 414 1.88 -29.84 -11.66
C PHE A 414 0.62 -30.65 -11.34
N LEU A 415 -0.42 -30.58 -12.19
CA LEU A 415 -1.62 -31.41 -12.05
C LEU A 415 -1.33 -32.90 -12.27
N SER A 416 -0.26 -33.22 -12.99
CA SER A 416 0.12 -34.62 -13.29
C SER A 416 1.23 -35.18 -12.40
N LEU A 417 1.53 -34.51 -11.27
CA LEU A 417 2.55 -34.97 -10.32
C LEU A 417 2.16 -36.28 -9.63
N ASP A 418 3.11 -37.18 -9.46
CA ASP A 418 2.95 -38.39 -8.68
C ASP A 418 2.99 -38.07 -7.17
N LEU A 419 1.82 -37.75 -6.61
CA LEU A 419 1.69 -37.38 -5.19
C LEU A 419 2.21 -38.50 -4.25
N GLN A 420 2.18 -39.78 -4.66
CA GLN A 420 2.72 -40.87 -3.85
C GLN A 420 4.24 -40.81 -3.77
N ALA A 421 4.92 -40.44 -4.87
CA ALA A 421 6.37 -40.23 -4.86
C ALA A 421 6.74 -39.07 -3.91
N PHE A 422 5.99 -37.97 -3.96
CA PHE A 422 6.22 -36.84 -3.04
C PHE A 422 6.00 -37.20 -1.58
N SER A 423 4.94 -37.96 -1.26
CA SER A 423 4.68 -38.44 0.12
C SER A 423 5.87 -39.21 0.71
N ARG A 424 6.62 -39.93 -0.12
CA ARG A 424 7.79 -40.72 0.32
C ARG A 424 9.08 -39.89 0.42
N LEU A 425 9.20 -38.80 -0.33
CA LEU A 425 10.39 -37.94 -0.37
C LEU A 425 10.40 -36.90 0.74
N LEU A 426 9.22 -36.47 1.21
CA LEU A 426 9.08 -35.48 2.26
C LEU A 426 9.37 -36.08 3.64
N ARG A 427 10.05 -35.34 4.51
CA ARG A 427 10.20 -35.72 5.93
C ARG A 427 8.85 -35.75 6.64
N ARG A 428 7.99 -34.80 6.29
CA ARG A 428 6.58 -34.78 6.68
C ARG A 428 5.74 -34.75 5.39
N PRO A 429 4.80 -35.68 5.23
CA PRO A 429 3.94 -35.71 4.06
C PRO A 429 2.90 -34.55 4.13
N LEU A 430 3.39 -33.33 3.99
CA LEU A 430 2.63 -32.08 4.08
C LEU A 430 2.73 -31.31 2.76
N LEU A 431 1.58 -31.09 2.13
CA LEU A 431 1.43 -30.26 0.94
C LEU A 431 0.65 -28.99 1.26
N ILE A 432 1.23 -27.81 1.01
CA ILE A 432 0.59 -26.51 1.18
C ILE A 432 0.42 -25.85 -0.19
N ASP A 433 -0.81 -25.82 -0.65
CA ASP A 433 -1.16 -25.43 -2.00
C ASP A 433 -1.71 -23.99 -2.05
N GLY A 434 -0.89 -23.07 -2.55
CA GLY A 434 -1.21 -21.66 -2.71
C GLY A 434 -2.08 -21.34 -3.93
N ARG A 435 -2.44 -22.33 -4.74
CA ARG A 435 -3.20 -22.15 -5.99
C ARG A 435 -4.44 -23.03 -6.11
N ASN A 436 -4.70 -23.88 -5.10
CA ASN A 436 -5.82 -24.80 -5.09
C ASN A 436 -5.82 -25.77 -6.28
N LEU A 437 -4.65 -26.24 -6.69
CA LEU A 437 -4.50 -27.12 -7.85
C LEU A 437 -5.05 -28.50 -7.62
N PHE A 438 -4.93 -29.05 -6.41
CA PHE A 438 -5.26 -30.44 -6.12
C PHE A 438 -6.64 -30.56 -5.45
N ALA A 439 -7.30 -31.69 -5.69
CA ALA A 439 -8.46 -32.09 -4.90
C ALA A 439 -7.95 -32.60 -3.54
N PRO A 440 -8.53 -32.13 -2.42
CA PRO A 440 -8.08 -32.55 -1.08
C PRO A 440 -8.11 -34.07 -0.89
N GLU A 441 -9.13 -34.73 -1.44
CA GLU A 441 -9.34 -36.17 -1.33
C GLU A 441 -8.24 -36.98 -2.02
N ASP A 442 -7.70 -36.46 -3.13
CA ASP A 442 -6.61 -37.12 -3.89
C ASP A 442 -5.30 -37.05 -3.12
N VAL A 443 -5.00 -35.92 -2.51
CA VAL A 443 -3.80 -35.73 -1.68
C VAL A 443 -3.84 -36.59 -0.43
N VAL A 444 -4.98 -36.59 0.27
CA VAL A 444 -5.19 -37.42 1.47
C VAL A 444 -5.11 -38.92 1.16
N ARG A 445 -5.64 -39.35 0.01
CA ARG A 445 -5.54 -40.76 -0.42
C ARG A 445 -4.10 -41.24 -0.59
N GLN A 446 -3.17 -40.32 -0.86
CA GLN A 446 -1.74 -40.62 -0.95
C GLN A 446 -1.01 -40.49 0.39
N GLY A 447 -1.74 -40.36 1.50
CA GLY A 447 -1.21 -40.29 2.85
C GLY A 447 -0.56 -38.95 3.20
N MET A 448 -0.94 -37.87 2.53
CA MET A 448 -0.42 -36.52 2.78
C MET A 448 -1.45 -35.65 3.51
N MET A 449 -1.01 -34.83 4.40
CA MET A 449 -1.78 -33.70 4.92
C MET A 449 -1.83 -32.59 3.86
N TYR A 450 -2.99 -31.96 3.72
CA TYR A 450 -3.21 -30.94 2.71
C TYR A 450 -3.80 -29.65 3.29
N LEU A 451 -3.11 -28.56 3.02
CA LEU A 451 -3.57 -27.20 3.33
C LEU A 451 -3.63 -26.39 2.04
N SER A 452 -4.65 -25.54 1.92
CA SER A 452 -4.83 -24.73 0.73
C SER A 452 -5.49 -23.39 1.05
N VAL A 453 -5.79 -22.57 0.04
CA VAL A 453 -6.36 -21.24 0.22
C VAL A 453 -7.89 -21.32 0.24
N GLY A 454 -8.54 -20.85 1.31
CA GLY A 454 -10.00 -20.74 1.40
C GLY A 454 -10.73 -22.08 1.54
N ARG A 455 -10.05 -23.15 1.97
CA ARG A 455 -10.62 -24.48 2.20
C ARG A 455 -10.21 -25.02 3.56
N PRO A 456 -11.04 -25.87 4.20
CA PRO A 456 -10.64 -26.60 5.39
C PRO A 456 -9.40 -27.47 5.14
N ALA A 457 -8.58 -27.68 6.18
CA ALA A 457 -7.47 -28.63 6.14
C ALA A 457 -7.99 -30.07 5.93
N ALA A 458 -7.26 -30.90 5.20
CA ALA A 458 -7.62 -32.29 4.96
C ALA A 458 -6.46 -33.24 5.32
N GLY A 459 -6.78 -34.46 5.81
CA GLY A 459 -5.79 -35.49 6.18
C GLY A 459 -5.23 -35.40 7.60
N ALA A 460 -5.75 -34.54 8.46
CA ALA A 460 -5.35 -34.44 9.86
C ALA A 460 -6.05 -35.51 10.72
N THR A 461 -5.30 -36.53 11.13
CA THR A 461 -5.60 -37.26 12.38
C THR A 461 -4.65 -36.71 13.44
N GLU A 462 -5.22 -36.08 14.47
CA GLU A 462 -4.54 -35.60 15.70
C GLU A 462 -3.53 -34.44 15.50
N PHE A 463 -4.04 -33.27 15.09
CA PHE A 463 -3.58 -32.00 15.68
C PHE A 463 -4.56 -31.65 16.81
N GLU A 464 -4.05 -31.41 18.01
CA GLU A 464 -4.86 -30.91 19.13
C GLU A 464 -5.78 -29.79 18.62
N SER A 465 -7.06 -30.07 18.68
CA SER A 465 -8.10 -29.09 18.40
C SER A 465 -7.82 -27.85 19.22
N GLN A 466 -7.66 -26.72 18.56
CA GLN A 466 -7.92 -25.44 19.22
C GLN A 466 -9.28 -25.58 19.92
N PRO A 467 -9.45 -25.02 21.11
CA PRO A 467 -10.65 -25.21 21.91
C PRO A 467 -11.88 -24.95 21.02
N GLU A 468 -12.75 -25.95 20.99
CA GLU A 468 -14.01 -25.89 20.30
C GLU A 468 -14.75 -24.59 20.61
N LEU A 469 -15.20 -23.91 19.58
CA LEU A 469 -16.21 -22.84 19.63
C LEU A 469 -17.58 -23.40 20.07
N SER A 470 -17.63 -24.17 21.18
CA SER A 470 -18.87 -24.78 21.68
C SER A 470 -19.57 -23.93 22.74
N GLU A 471 -19.24 -22.63 22.90
CA GLU A 471 -19.94 -21.75 23.84
C GLU A 471 -20.55 -20.47 23.20
N PHE A 472 -20.87 -20.49 21.91
CA PHE A 472 -21.57 -19.33 21.29
C PHE A 472 -23.06 -19.58 20.95
N SER A 473 -23.69 -20.60 21.51
CA SER A 473 -25.13 -20.85 21.25
C SER A 473 -26.09 -20.45 22.37
N GLU A 474 -25.64 -19.87 23.48
CA GLU A 474 -26.55 -19.44 24.57
C GLU A 474 -26.16 -18.14 25.27
N VAL A 475 -25.90 -17.07 24.53
CA VAL A 475 -25.84 -15.72 25.13
C VAL A 475 -26.78 -14.78 24.37
N GLY A 476 -28.02 -15.16 24.35
CA GLY A 476 -29.14 -14.35 23.88
C GLY A 476 -30.26 -14.31 24.89
N ALA A 477 -30.03 -14.04 26.18
CA ALA A 477 -31.04 -13.56 27.16
C ALA A 477 -30.44 -13.63 28.57
N SER A 478 -29.91 -12.56 29.05
CA SER A 478 -30.00 -12.05 30.44
C SER A 478 -28.75 -11.26 30.85
N VAL A 479 -28.71 -10.00 30.44
CA VAL A 479 -27.91 -9.04 31.20
C VAL A 479 -28.82 -8.47 32.27
N GLN A 480 -28.97 -9.16 33.38
CA GLN A 480 -29.43 -8.60 34.63
C GLN A 480 -28.23 -8.19 35.47
N ARG A 481 -28.28 -6.91 35.88
CA ARG A 481 -27.38 -6.25 36.81
C ARG A 481 -26.90 -7.15 37.94
N THR A 482 -25.58 -7.28 38.09
CA THR A 482 -25.01 -7.61 39.41
C THR A 482 -24.04 -6.50 39.80
N VAL A 483 -24.45 -5.76 40.79
CA VAL A 483 -23.65 -4.79 41.53
C VAL A 483 -22.63 -5.57 42.34
N LEU A 484 -21.34 -5.40 42.02
CA LEU A 484 -20.26 -5.85 42.91
C LEU A 484 -19.80 -4.65 43.76
N SER A 485 -20.31 -4.63 45.01
CA SER A 485 -19.74 -3.85 46.10
C SER A 485 -18.57 -4.59 46.74
N GLU A 486 -17.51 -3.82 46.97
CA GLU A 486 -16.52 -3.91 48.05
C GLU A 486 -15.70 -5.22 48.23
N LYS A 487 -14.41 -5.13 47.91
CA LYS A 487 -13.36 -5.36 48.95
C LYS A 487 -12.05 -4.69 48.49
N ILE A 488 -11.76 -3.57 49.15
CA ILE A 488 -10.45 -2.91 49.14
C ILE A 488 -9.53 -3.75 50.01
N ALA A 489 -8.44 -4.31 49.45
CA ALA A 489 -7.30 -4.82 50.19
C ALA A 489 -6.11 -3.87 49.99
N ALA A 490 -5.48 -3.49 51.11
CA ALA A 490 -4.45 -2.48 51.28
C ALA A 490 -3.13 -2.74 50.51
N PRO A 491 -2.22 -1.76 50.44
CA PRO A 491 -1.21 -1.62 49.42
C PRO A 491 0.04 -2.44 49.69
N TYR A 492 0.51 -3.18 48.68
CA TYR A 492 1.90 -3.67 48.65
C TYR A 492 2.78 -2.61 47.96
N LEU A 493 3.55 -1.87 48.75
CA LEU A 493 4.72 -1.13 48.33
C LEU A 493 5.81 -2.11 47.88
N VAL A 494 6.02 -2.19 46.58
CA VAL A 494 7.22 -2.80 46.00
C VAL A 494 8.20 -1.67 45.73
N PRO A 495 9.43 -1.68 46.27
CA PRO A 495 10.44 -0.68 45.94
C PRO A 495 10.88 -0.82 44.50
N PRO A 496 11.29 0.29 43.83
CA PRO A 496 11.70 0.24 42.43
C PRO A 496 12.97 -0.60 42.29
N VAL A 497 12.82 -1.77 41.67
CA VAL A 497 13.98 -2.54 41.22
C VAL A 497 14.60 -1.82 40.03
N ALA A 498 15.80 -1.31 40.21
CA ALA A 498 16.64 -0.79 39.12
C ALA A 498 16.99 -1.95 38.15
N ARG A 499 16.13 -2.20 37.16
CA ARG A 499 16.49 -3.01 36.00
C ARG A 499 17.41 -2.18 35.13
N GLY A 500 18.59 -2.71 34.82
CA GLY A 500 19.52 -2.11 33.86
C GLY A 500 18.79 -1.74 32.58
N LYS A 501 18.96 -0.49 32.10
CA LYS A 501 18.25 0.08 30.96
C LYS A 501 18.55 -0.74 29.70
N LYS A 502 17.61 -1.57 29.26
CA LYS A 502 17.67 -2.24 27.96
C LYS A 502 17.56 -1.15 26.88
N LYS A 503 18.57 -1.03 26.04
CA LYS A 503 18.46 -0.18 24.84
C LYS A 503 17.38 -0.71 23.94
N MET A 504 16.44 0.14 23.49
CA MET A 504 15.34 -0.19 22.63
C MET A 504 15.47 0.53 21.30
N ARG A 505 14.93 -0.06 20.23
CA ARG A 505 14.66 0.62 18.96
C ARG A 505 13.21 1.08 18.97
N VAL A 506 13.00 2.39 18.94
CA VAL A 506 11.70 3.04 19.16
C VAL A 506 11.22 3.68 17.87
N LEU A 507 9.96 3.43 17.47
CA LEU A 507 9.28 4.19 16.42
C LEU A 507 8.50 5.34 17.07
N LEU A 508 8.71 6.56 16.55
CA LEU A 508 8.03 7.77 17.00
C LEU A 508 7.33 8.44 15.81
N THR A 509 5.99 8.37 15.76
CA THR A 509 5.22 9.06 14.73
C THR A 509 4.95 10.52 15.12
N GLY A 510 4.90 11.43 14.15
CA GLY A 510 4.79 12.86 14.41
C GLY A 510 6.09 13.44 15.02
N ALA A 511 7.25 12.90 14.62
CA ALA A 511 8.54 13.21 15.21
C ALA A 511 8.96 14.68 15.05
N ALA A 512 8.62 15.32 13.92
CA ALA A 512 8.92 16.73 13.63
C ALA A 512 7.94 17.71 14.28
N GLY A 513 6.89 17.20 14.94
CA GLY A 513 5.92 17.98 15.70
C GLY A 513 6.44 18.50 17.03
N PHE A 514 5.63 19.31 17.70
CA PHE A 514 5.94 19.90 19.01
C PHE A 514 6.31 18.84 20.06
N LEU A 515 5.41 17.94 20.40
CA LEU A 515 5.65 16.91 21.41
C LEU A 515 6.62 15.82 20.93
N GLY A 516 6.53 15.42 19.64
CA GLY A 516 7.39 14.41 19.07
C GLY A 516 8.88 14.77 19.15
N SER A 517 9.25 16.00 18.82
CA SER A 517 10.65 16.45 18.88
C SER A 517 11.23 16.47 20.31
N HIS A 518 10.48 16.84 21.31
CA HIS A 518 10.90 16.76 22.71
C HIS A 518 11.00 15.31 23.21
N LEU A 519 10.10 14.44 22.77
CA LEU A 519 10.14 13.04 23.11
C LEU A 519 11.34 12.34 22.43
N ALA A 520 11.67 12.70 21.18
CA ALA A 520 12.87 12.21 20.51
C ALA A 520 14.14 12.53 21.31
N ASP A 521 14.32 13.80 21.74
CA ASP A 521 15.44 14.20 22.59
C ASP A 521 15.54 13.37 23.86
N ARG A 522 14.41 13.18 24.54
CA ARG A 522 14.37 12.43 25.78
C ARG A 522 14.72 10.96 25.62
N LEU A 523 14.22 10.30 24.56
CA LEU A 523 14.49 8.90 24.26
C LEU A 523 15.96 8.68 23.88
N LEU A 524 16.53 9.56 23.06
CA LEU A 524 17.96 9.53 22.71
C LEU A 524 18.86 9.76 23.92
N ALA A 525 18.52 10.72 24.79
CA ALA A 525 19.24 10.96 26.04
C ALA A 525 19.20 9.75 27.00
N GLU A 526 18.20 8.89 26.91
CA GLU A 526 18.12 7.63 27.64
C GLU A 526 18.89 6.48 26.97
N GLY A 527 19.48 6.74 25.78
CA GLY A 527 20.32 5.79 25.04
C GLY A 527 19.54 4.85 24.14
N HIS A 528 18.28 5.13 23.80
CA HIS A 528 17.49 4.41 22.80
C HIS A 528 17.88 4.82 21.39
N SER A 529 17.58 3.98 20.38
CA SER A 529 17.61 4.36 18.99
C SER A 529 16.20 4.76 18.56
N VAL A 530 16.03 5.90 17.88
CA VAL A 530 14.72 6.45 17.51
C VAL A 530 14.61 6.51 16.00
N VAL A 531 13.57 5.85 15.47
CA VAL A 531 13.10 6.03 14.10
C VAL A 531 11.91 7.00 14.17
N GLY A 532 12.14 8.25 13.76
CA GLY A 532 11.08 9.24 13.60
C GLY A 532 10.38 9.07 12.27
N ILE A 533 9.05 9.21 12.23
CA ILE A 533 8.30 9.30 10.99
C ILE A 533 7.36 10.51 11.05
N ASP A 534 7.35 11.31 9.96
CA ASP A 534 6.53 12.51 9.85
C ASP A 534 6.31 12.82 8.36
N ASN A 535 5.10 13.23 7.96
CA ASN A 535 4.81 13.65 6.59
C ASN A 535 4.97 15.17 6.39
N LEU A 536 5.43 15.87 7.44
CA LEU A 536 5.69 17.31 7.48
C LEU A 536 4.48 18.21 7.14
N SER A 537 3.26 17.65 7.16
CA SER A 537 2.02 18.42 6.90
C SER A 537 1.77 19.49 7.98
N THR A 538 2.20 19.23 9.21
CA THR A 538 2.17 20.13 10.35
C THR A 538 3.45 20.11 11.18
N GLY A 539 4.34 19.14 10.95
CA GLY A 539 5.68 19.07 11.54
C GLY A 539 6.67 19.99 10.82
N VAL A 540 7.68 20.47 11.51
CA VAL A 540 8.75 21.31 10.94
C VAL A 540 10.13 20.71 11.19
N LEU A 541 10.92 20.53 10.12
CA LEU A 541 12.27 19.96 10.19
C LEU A 541 13.20 20.72 11.14
N HIS A 542 12.97 22.04 11.34
CA HIS A 542 13.74 22.84 12.29
C HIS A 542 13.73 22.26 13.71
N ASN A 543 12.62 21.64 14.12
CA ASN A 543 12.52 21.01 15.44
C ASN A 543 13.47 19.82 15.63
N LEU A 544 13.94 19.21 14.55
CA LEU A 544 14.84 18.05 14.53
C LEU A 544 16.25 18.37 14.00
N ALA A 545 16.53 19.64 13.65
CA ALA A 545 17.80 20.03 13.00
C ALA A 545 19.04 19.62 13.81
N HIS A 546 18.96 19.65 15.14
CA HIS A 546 20.04 19.24 16.03
C HIS A 546 20.27 17.73 16.10
N LEU A 547 19.30 16.91 15.64
CA LEU A 547 19.35 15.44 15.64
C LEU A 547 19.84 14.85 14.31
N THR A 548 19.96 15.64 13.25
CA THR A 548 20.29 15.15 11.89
C THR A 548 21.65 14.45 11.78
N ARG A 549 22.54 14.65 12.75
CA ARG A 549 23.87 14.01 12.82
C ARG A 549 23.99 12.98 13.94
N ASP A 550 22.92 12.72 14.68
CA ASP A 550 22.95 11.70 15.73
C ASP A 550 22.84 10.30 15.08
N PRO A 551 23.81 9.39 15.28
CA PRO A 551 23.81 8.07 14.66
C PRO A 551 22.69 7.15 15.19
N HIS A 552 22.01 7.55 16.26
CA HIS A 552 20.88 6.82 16.86
C HIS A 552 19.53 7.39 16.48
N PHE A 553 19.48 8.43 15.62
CA PHE A 553 18.25 9.03 15.10
C PHE A 553 18.16 8.88 13.59
N GLU A 554 17.03 8.33 13.12
CA GLU A 554 16.68 8.21 11.71
C GLU A 554 15.33 8.90 11.48
N LEU A 555 15.19 9.73 10.44
CA LEU A 555 13.93 10.34 10.07
C LEU A 555 13.45 9.77 8.74
N ILE A 556 12.22 9.25 8.73
CA ILE A 556 11.48 8.80 7.54
C ILE A 556 10.42 9.86 7.23
N GLU A 557 10.53 10.52 6.09
CA GLU A 557 9.52 11.46 5.62
C GLU A 557 8.42 10.69 4.89
N GLN A 558 7.33 10.36 5.62
CA GLN A 558 6.22 9.57 5.08
C GLN A 558 4.95 9.73 5.93
N ASP A 559 3.77 9.53 5.29
CA ASP A 559 2.48 9.47 5.96
C ASP A 559 2.25 8.08 6.57
N ILE A 560 1.83 8.03 7.84
CA ILE A 560 1.50 6.77 8.52
C ILE A 560 0.23 6.09 7.99
N CYS A 561 -0.59 6.80 7.19
CA CYS A 561 -1.70 6.21 6.45
C CYS A 561 -1.24 5.38 5.25
N GLU A 562 -0.01 5.56 4.79
CA GLU A 562 0.62 4.76 3.74
C GLU A 562 1.39 3.59 4.35
N PHE A 563 1.60 2.55 3.52
CA PHE A 563 2.39 1.41 3.98
C PHE A 563 3.86 1.81 4.15
N PHE A 564 4.42 1.48 5.31
CA PHE A 564 5.85 1.56 5.60
C PHE A 564 6.26 0.44 6.54
N ASP A 565 7.53 0.09 6.49
CA ASP A 565 8.11 -0.91 7.39
C ASP A 565 9.46 -0.42 7.91
N PRO A 566 9.52 0.02 9.18
CA PRO A 566 10.76 0.52 9.77
C PRO A 566 11.71 -0.61 10.20
N GLY A 567 11.35 -1.89 9.95
CA GLY A 567 12.05 -3.05 10.52
C GLY A 567 11.68 -3.31 11.99
N PRO A 568 12.36 -4.25 12.67
CA PRO A 568 12.03 -4.63 14.04
C PRO A 568 12.05 -3.46 15.02
N ILE A 569 10.97 -3.27 15.77
CA ILE A 569 10.75 -2.20 16.74
C ILE A 569 10.36 -2.82 18.09
N ASP A 570 10.91 -2.29 19.21
CA ASP A 570 10.57 -2.70 20.57
C ASP A 570 9.38 -1.91 21.16
N TYR A 571 9.26 -0.61 20.80
CA TYR A 571 8.25 0.30 21.33
C TYR A 571 7.80 1.32 20.27
N ILE A 572 6.52 1.68 20.26
CA ILE A 572 5.94 2.68 19.37
C ILE A 572 5.27 3.78 20.17
N PHE A 573 5.64 5.04 19.91
CA PHE A 573 4.92 6.22 20.36
C PHE A 573 4.12 6.79 19.19
N ASN A 574 2.79 6.68 19.23
CA ASN A 574 1.92 7.14 18.15
C ASN A 574 1.39 8.55 18.46
N PHE A 575 2.09 9.57 17.92
CA PHE A 575 1.85 10.99 18.14
C PHE A 575 1.43 11.75 16.87
N ALA A 576 1.46 11.13 15.69
CA ALA A 576 1.08 11.77 14.43
C ALA A 576 -0.42 12.11 14.42
N CYS A 577 -0.71 13.41 14.43
CA CYS A 577 -2.06 13.95 14.20
C CYS A 577 -1.98 15.48 14.17
N PRO A 578 -2.66 16.20 13.25
CA PRO A 578 -2.90 17.64 13.40
C PRO A 578 -3.64 17.89 14.72
N ALA A 579 -3.07 18.74 15.59
CA ALA A 579 -3.57 18.88 16.98
C ALA A 579 -4.01 20.30 17.34
N SER A 580 -3.81 21.28 16.46
CA SER A 580 -4.27 22.64 16.68
C SER A 580 -5.57 22.92 15.92
N PRO A 581 -6.50 23.73 16.47
CA PRO A 581 -7.79 23.99 15.86
C PRO A 581 -7.70 24.50 14.42
N PRO A 582 -6.86 25.48 14.06
CA PRO A 582 -6.74 25.91 12.68
C PRO A 582 -6.26 24.81 11.73
N GLN A 583 -5.34 23.95 12.19
CA GLN A 583 -4.75 22.89 11.37
C GLN A 583 -5.73 21.74 11.14
N TYR A 584 -6.37 21.19 12.19
CA TYR A 584 -7.30 20.09 11.98
C TYR A 584 -8.61 20.52 11.31
N MET A 585 -9.02 21.79 11.38
CA MET A 585 -10.13 22.29 10.56
C MET A 585 -9.75 22.43 9.08
N ARG A 586 -8.51 22.84 8.78
CA ARG A 586 -7.99 22.90 7.41
C ARG A 586 -7.73 21.51 6.81
N LEU A 587 -7.25 20.58 7.62
CA LEU A 587 -6.86 19.22 7.24
C LEU A 587 -7.83 18.19 7.84
N GLY A 588 -9.14 18.43 7.73
CA GLY A 588 -10.14 17.62 8.43
C GLY A 588 -10.18 16.17 7.99
N ILE A 589 -10.08 15.92 6.70
CA ILE A 589 -10.07 14.55 6.15
C ILE A 589 -8.77 13.84 6.54
N GLU A 590 -7.63 14.50 6.42
CA GLU A 590 -6.33 13.98 6.80
C GLU A 590 -6.29 13.67 8.31
N THR A 591 -6.92 14.50 9.14
CA THR A 591 -7.04 14.28 10.58
C THR A 591 -7.84 13.00 10.89
N LEU A 592 -8.96 12.79 10.20
CA LEU A 592 -9.75 11.55 10.33
C LEU A 592 -8.96 10.32 9.85
N ARG A 593 -8.27 10.43 8.71
CA ARG A 593 -7.47 9.32 8.18
C ARG A 593 -6.30 8.94 9.08
N VAL A 594 -5.54 9.89 9.57
CA VAL A 594 -4.41 9.61 10.47
C VAL A 594 -4.90 9.05 11.82
N GLY A 595 -6.05 9.52 12.31
CA GLY A 595 -6.67 8.99 13.53
C GLY A 595 -7.22 7.58 13.38
N SER A 596 -7.68 7.18 12.18
CA SER A 596 -8.24 5.88 11.87
C SER A 596 -7.24 4.97 11.15
N GLU A 597 -7.04 5.13 9.84
CA GLU A 597 -6.14 4.31 9.01
C GLU A 597 -4.71 4.30 9.54
N GLY A 598 -4.16 5.50 9.82
CA GLY A 598 -2.80 5.63 10.35
C GLY A 598 -2.64 4.92 11.70
N THR A 599 -3.60 5.09 12.62
CA THR A 599 -3.56 4.41 13.93
C THR A 599 -3.64 2.89 13.78
N MET A 600 -4.49 2.36 12.89
CA MET A 600 -4.56 0.92 12.63
C MET A 600 -3.25 0.38 12.03
N ASN A 601 -2.62 1.09 11.08
CA ASN A 601 -1.32 0.70 10.52
C ASN A 601 -0.24 0.61 11.61
N ILE A 602 -0.23 1.53 12.55
CA ILE A 602 0.68 1.51 13.70
C ILE A 602 0.41 0.32 14.63
N LEU A 603 -0.85 -0.01 14.87
CA LEU A 603 -1.23 -1.17 15.68
C LEU A 603 -0.91 -2.50 14.98
N ASP A 604 -1.02 -2.56 13.65
CA ASP A 604 -0.58 -3.71 12.85
C ASP A 604 0.95 -3.89 12.91
N LEU A 605 1.74 -2.81 12.87
CA LEU A 605 3.19 -2.86 13.09
C LEU A 605 3.51 -3.35 14.51
N ALA A 606 2.79 -2.86 15.52
CA ALA A 606 2.96 -3.31 16.89
C ALA A 606 2.68 -4.82 17.03
N ARG A 607 1.61 -5.31 16.41
CA ARG A 607 1.30 -6.75 16.32
C ARG A 607 2.42 -7.51 15.61
N LYS A 608 2.88 -7.02 14.46
CA LYS A 608 3.93 -7.65 13.65
C LYS A 608 5.23 -7.84 14.42
N TYR A 609 5.68 -6.81 15.11
CA TYR A 609 6.96 -6.82 15.85
C TYR A 609 6.83 -7.17 17.33
N ARG A 610 5.61 -7.44 17.81
CA ARG A 610 5.30 -7.60 19.24
C ARG A 610 5.79 -6.41 20.06
N ALA A 611 5.71 -5.23 19.46
CA ALA A 611 6.09 -3.97 20.09
C ALA A 611 4.99 -3.48 21.02
N LYS A 612 5.36 -2.78 22.09
CA LYS A 612 4.41 -2.01 22.91
C LYS A 612 4.03 -0.73 22.20
N VAL A 613 2.81 -0.25 22.40
CA VAL A 613 2.32 1.02 21.81
C VAL A 613 1.84 1.96 22.90
N LEU A 614 2.24 3.22 22.84
CA LEU A 614 1.59 4.30 23.57
C LEU A 614 0.95 5.24 22.56
N HIS A 615 -0.39 5.35 22.62
CA HIS A 615 -1.17 6.21 21.75
C HIS A 615 -1.51 7.53 22.45
N ALA A 616 -1.18 8.64 21.79
CA ALA A 616 -1.49 9.98 22.24
C ALA A 616 -2.95 10.33 21.95
N SER A 617 -3.81 10.19 22.95
CA SER A 617 -5.15 10.74 22.98
C SER A 617 -5.14 12.16 23.55
N THR A 618 -6.30 12.74 23.81
CA THR A 618 -6.46 14.16 24.15
C THR A 618 -7.55 14.38 25.19
N SER A 619 -7.51 15.49 25.88
CA SER A 619 -8.63 15.98 26.71
C SER A 619 -9.87 16.37 25.89
N GLU A 620 -9.74 16.53 24.55
CA GLU A 620 -10.87 16.79 23.66
C GLU A 620 -11.86 15.60 23.62
N CYS A 621 -11.41 14.37 23.95
CA CYS A 621 -12.29 13.21 24.12
C CYS A 621 -13.41 13.43 25.15
N TYR A 622 -13.26 14.38 26.05
CA TYR A 622 -14.28 14.76 27.04
C TYR A 622 -15.32 15.73 26.49
N GLY A 623 -15.07 16.39 25.34
CA GLY A 623 -15.96 17.37 24.72
C GLY A 623 -16.22 18.59 25.62
N THR A 624 -17.49 18.99 25.74
CA THR A 624 -17.96 19.98 26.70
C THR A 624 -18.30 19.29 28.04
N PRO A 625 -17.36 19.24 28.99
CA PRO A 625 -17.50 18.35 30.15
C PRO A 625 -18.54 18.85 31.17
N GLU A 626 -19.38 17.94 31.64
CA GLU A 626 -20.34 18.13 32.71
C GLU A 626 -19.72 17.87 34.08
N ILE A 627 -18.58 17.12 34.12
CA ILE A 627 -17.85 16.81 35.35
C ILE A 627 -16.55 17.62 35.39
N HIS A 628 -16.24 18.22 36.52
CA HIS A 628 -15.06 19.06 36.71
C HIS A 628 -14.43 18.85 38.11
N PRO A 629 -13.12 18.52 38.22
CA PRO A 629 -12.19 18.17 37.18
C PRO A 629 -12.56 16.85 36.45
N GLN A 630 -12.04 16.64 35.25
CA GLN A 630 -12.36 15.46 34.40
C GLN A 630 -11.56 14.22 34.82
N PRO A 631 -12.17 13.18 35.43
CA PRO A 631 -11.52 11.90 35.67
C PRO A 631 -11.56 11.00 34.44
N GLU A 632 -10.66 10.03 34.37
CA GLU A 632 -10.59 9.09 33.24
C GLU A 632 -11.84 8.21 33.08
N SER A 633 -12.61 8.01 34.11
CA SER A 633 -13.89 7.29 34.10
C SER A 633 -15.03 8.07 33.45
N TYR A 634 -14.86 9.36 33.18
CA TYR A 634 -15.86 10.17 32.47
C TYR A 634 -15.77 9.91 30.95
N TRP A 635 -16.87 9.51 30.33
CA TRP A 635 -16.90 9.16 28.91
C TRP A 635 -16.97 10.36 27.97
N GLY A 636 -17.25 11.55 28.49
CA GLY A 636 -17.31 12.77 27.72
C GLY A 636 -18.69 13.11 27.16
N HIS A 637 -18.82 14.36 26.72
CA HIS A 637 -20.00 14.91 26.05
C HIS A 637 -19.51 15.64 24.80
N VAL A 638 -19.25 14.86 23.74
CA VAL A 638 -18.71 15.31 22.44
C VAL A 638 -19.84 15.58 21.45
N ASN A 639 -19.76 16.69 20.71
CA ASN A 639 -20.62 16.94 19.57
C ASN A 639 -20.08 16.23 18.31
N PRO A 640 -20.64 15.09 17.89
CA PRO A 640 -20.05 14.25 16.81
C PRO A 640 -20.20 14.86 15.41
N VAL A 641 -20.97 15.93 15.25
CA VAL A 641 -21.21 16.62 13.97
C VAL A 641 -20.81 18.11 14.03
N GLY A 642 -20.22 18.55 15.13
CA GLY A 642 -19.74 19.93 15.31
C GLY A 642 -18.44 20.19 14.53
N PRO A 643 -17.98 21.45 14.43
CA PRO A 643 -16.79 21.82 13.69
C PRO A 643 -15.50 21.18 14.23
N ARG A 644 -15.48 20.75 15.50
CA ARG A 644 -14.34 20.09 16.15
C ARG A 644 -14.37 18.56 16.04
N SER A 645 -15.48 17.99 15.56
CA SER A 645 -15.73 16.54 15.53
C SER A 645 -14.63 15.76 14.80
N VAL A 646 -14.03 16.31 13.75
CA VAL A 646 -12.97 15.65 12.98
C VAL A 646 -11.76 15.26 13.84
N TYR A 647 -11.40 16.07 14.83
CA TYR A 647 -10.32 15.78 15.75
C TYR A 647 -10.79 14.94 16.95
N ASP A 648 -11.91 15.32 17.54
CA ASP A 648 -12.44 14.66 18.74
C ASP A 648 -12.74 13.19 18.46
N GLU A 649 -13.46 12.89 17.36
CA GLU A 649 -13.79 11.52 16.97
C GLU A 649 -12.58 10.74 16.42
N ALA A 650 -11.63 11.37 15.72
CA ALA A 650 -10.38 10.72 15.34
C ALA A 650 -9.61 10.17 16.55
N LYS A 651 -9.54 10.95 17.64
CA LYS A 651 -8.86 10.54 18.88
C LYS A 651 -9.66 9.50 19.66
N ARG A 652 -10.99 9.62 19.73
CA ARG A 652 -11.87 8.60 20.34
C ARG A 652 -11.81 7.27 19.59
N PHE A 653 -11.76 7.31 18.24
CA PHE A 653 -11.53 6.12 17.42
C PHE A 653 -10.19 5.46 17.75
N GLY A 654 -9.11 6.24 17.88
CA GLY A 654 -7.79 5.73 18.25
C GLY A 654 -7.79 4.99 19.60
N GLU A 655 -8.47 5.53 20.64
CA GLU A 655 -8.64 4.83 21.93
C GLU A 655 -9.38 3.49 21.75
N ALA A 656 -10.49 3.49 21.00
CA ALA A 656 -11.26 2.28 20.72
C ALA A 656 -10.44 1.24 19.95
N ALA A 657 -9.65 1.66 18.95
CA ALA A 657 -8.77 0.79 18.16
C ALA A 657 -7.69 0.13 19.04
N VAL A 658 -7.01 0.89 19.91
CA VAL A 658 -6.02 0.34 20.85
C VAL A 658 -6.66 -0.73 21.74
N MET A 659 -7.84 -0.46 22.31
CA MET A 659 -8.54 -1.43 23.16
C MET A 659 -8.97 -2.68 22.38
N ALA A 660 -9.43 -2.52 21.15
CA ALA A 660 -9.78 -3.65 20.28
C ALA A 660 -8.56 -4.52 19.95
N TYR A 661 -7.41 -3.92 19.61
CA TYR A 661 -6.18 -4.68 19.34
C TYR A 661 -5.62 -5.37 20.58
N ARG A 662 -5.78 -4.78 21.77
CA ARG A 662 -5.48 -5.47 23.03
C ARG A 662 -6.35 -6.70 23.20
N ALA A 663 -7.65 -6.56 23.02
CA ALA A 663 -8.61 -7.66 23.26
C ALA A 663 -8.46 -8.80 22.24
N HIS A 664 -8.25 -8.49 20.96
CA HIS A 664 -8.28 -9.48 19.87
C HIS A 664 -6.90 -9.98 19.45
N PHE A 665 -5.85 -9.17 19.61
CA PHE A 665 -4.52 -9.49 19.12
C PHE A 665 -3.43 -9.46 20.20
N ASN A 666 -3.82 -9.25 21.45
CA ASN A 666 -2.89 -9.16 22.60
C ASN A 666 -1.77 -8.13 22.40
N VAL A 667 -2.04 -7.03 21.70
CA VAL A 667 -1.12 -5.91 21.56
C VAL A 667 -1.03 -5.17 22.89
N ASP A 668 0.18 -4.97 23.42
CA ASP A 668 0.40 -4.20 24.66
C ASP A 668 0.30 -2.70 24.37
N GLY A 669 -0.93 -2.19 24.36
CA GLY A 669 -1.27 -0.81 24.01
C GLY A 669 -1.64 0.02 25.27
N HIS A 670 -1.10 1.23 25.36
CA HIS A 670 -1.31 2.20 26.42
C HIS A 670 -1.95 3.47 25.88
N LEU A 671 -2.72 4.18 26.70
CA LEU A 671 -3.45 5.38 26.32
C LEU A 671 -3.07 6.55 27.22
N VAL A 672 -2.68 7.68 26.63
CA VAL A 672 -2.47 8.93 27.37
C VAL A 672 -3.44 10.00 26.88
N ARG A 673 -4.23 10.57 27.77
CA ARG A 673 -5.09 11.74 27.49
C ARG A 673 -4.34 13.02 27.86
N ILE A 674 -3.84 13.71 26.84
CA ILE A 674 -3.01 14.91 26.99
C ILE A 674 -3.91 16.12 27.13
N PHE A 675 -3.70 16.90 28.18
CA PHE A 675 -4.31 18.21 28.40
C PHE A 675 -3.45 19.32 27.79
N ASN A 676 -3.98 20.57 27.78
CA ASN A 676 -3.29 21.68 27.12
C ASN A 676 -1.83 21.78 27.55
N THR A 677 -0.95 21.66 26.58
CA THR A 677 0.50 21.69 26.78
C THR A 677 1.11 22.84 25.98
N TYR A 678 2.13 23.48 26.55
CA TYR A 678 2.84 24.61 25.96
C TYR A 678 4.34 24.49 26.20
N GLY A 679 5.14 25.19 25.36
CA GLY A 679 6.60 25.21 25.49
C GLY A 679 7.31 25.59 24.19
N PRO A 680 8.64 25.55 24.17
CA PRO A 680 9.46 25.69 22.97
C PRO A 680 9.04 24.72 21.87
N ARG A 681 9.31 25.07 20.62
CA ARG A 681 9.01 24.28 19.39
C ARG A 681 7.51 24.18 19.04
N MET A 682 6.63 24.90 19.75
CA MET A 682 5.30 25.17 19.21
C MET A 682 5.42 26.06 17.97
N GLN A 683 4.50 25.89 17.02
CA GLN A 683 4.47 26.78 15.85
C GLN A 683 3.96 28.17 16.24
N PRO A 684 4.52 29.24 15.63
CA PRO A 684 4.10 30.62 15.87
C PRO A 684 2.62 30.87 15.55
N ASP A 685 2.10 30.20 14.52
CA ASP A 685 0.71 30.27 14.00
C ASP A 685 -0.18 29.13 14.46
N ASP A 686 0.21 28.41 15.52
CA ASP A 686 -0.51 27.26 16.06
C ASP A 686 -2.00 27.54 16.41
N GLY A 687 -2.36 28.79 16.65
CA GLY A 687 -3.74 29.19 16.98
C GLY A 687 -4.17 28.87 18.42
N ARG A 688 -3.32 28.23 19.24
CA ARG A 688 -3.59 27.99 20.67
C ARG A 688 -3.26 29.23 21.52
N VAL A 689 -3.90 29.33 22.68
CA VAL A 689 -3.88 30.54 23.54
C VAL A 689 -2.46 31.07 23.82
N ILE A 690 -1.53 30.20 24.25
CA ILE A 690 -0.18 30.66 24.66
C ILE A 690 0.66 31.12 23.46
N SER A 691 0.70 30.34 22.36
CA SER A 691 1.44 30.72 21.13
C SER A 691 0.90 32.02 20.55
N ASN A 692 -0.44 32.17 20.42
CA ASN A 692 -1.04 33.39 19.91
C ASN A 692 -0.69 34.61 20.76
N PHE A 693 -0.86 34.53 22.11
CA PHE A 693 -0.58 35.64 22.97
C PHE A 693 0.87 36.07 22.95
N VAL A 694 1.80 35.07 22.96
CA VAL A 694 3.24 35.35 22.91
C VAL A 694 3.62 36.01 21.57
N MET A 695 3.12 35.48 20.45
CA MET A 695 3.43 36.05 19.14
C MET A 695 2.86 37.47 18.97
N GLN A 696 1.59 37.68 19.34
CA GLN A 696 0.97 39.01 19.30
C GLN A 696 1.74 40.02 20.17
N ALA A 697 2.06 39.64 21.39
CA ALA A 697 2.83 40.50 22.28
C ALA A 697 4.25 40.82 21.78
N LEU A 698 4.97 39.83 21.20
CA LEU A 698 6.30 40.04 20.64
C LEU A 698 6.29 40.91 19.36
N ARG A 699 5.20 40.86 18.57
CA ARG A 699 4.97 41.70 17.40
C ARG A 699 4.44 43.13 17.76
N GLY A 700 4.09 43.35 19.01
CA GLY A 700 3.46 44.60 19.44
C GLY A 700 2.01 44.77 18.98
N GLU A 701 1.37 43.67 18.59
CA GLU A 701 -0.03 43.60 18.20
C GLU A 701 -0.93 43.51 19.43
N ASP A 702 -2.23 43.86 19.31
CA ASP A 702 -3.18 43.67 20.40
C ASP A 702 -3.40 42.19 20.70
N VAL A 703 -3.35 41.81 21.98
CA VAL A 703 -3.56 40.41 22.40
C VAL A 703 -5.06 40.08 22.40
N THR A 704 -5.45 39.12 21.58
CA THR A 704 -6.85 38.77 21.31
C THR A 704 -7.40 37.78 22.34
N VAL A 705 -8.35 38.22 23.19
CA VAL A 705 -9.06 37.39 24.17
C VAL A 705 -10.48 37.11 23.69
N TYR A 706 -10.85 35.86 23.55
CA TYR A 706 -12.19 35.46 23.14
C TYR A 706 -13.15 35.45 24.37
N GLY A 707 -14.39 35.91 24.15
CA GLY A 707 -15.38 36.08 25.22
C GLY A 707 -14.97 37.21 26.18
N ASP A 708 -15.33 37.08 27.44
CA ASP A 708 -14.97 38.02 28.52
C ASP A 708 -13.62 37.64 29.20
N GLY A 709 -12.97 36.58 28.77
CA GLY A 709 -11.72 36.05 29.30
C GLY A 709 -11.85 35.33 30.65
N SER A 710 -13.07 35.11 31.16
CA SER A 710 -13.34 34.36 32.42
C SER A 710 -13.15 32.86 32.31
N HIS A 711 -13.14 32.31 31.06
CA HIS A 711 -12.87 30.90 30.81
C HIS A 711 -11.56 30.47 31.43
N THR A 712 -11.55 29.28 32.01
CA THR A 712 -10.32 28.73 32.62
C THR A 712 -9.70 27.66 31.77
N ARG A 713 -8.37 27.62 31.75
CA ARG A 713 -7.57 26.57 31.15
C ARG A 713 -6.46 26.13 32.09
N SER A 714 -6.13 24.86 32.01
CA SER A 714 -5.01 24.26 32.73
C SER A 714 -3.87 24.04 31.74
N PHE A 715 -2.68 24.59 32.00
CA PHE A 715 -1.53 24.53 31.11
C PHE A 715 -0.41 23.74 31.76
N CYS A 716 0.02 22.67 31.08
CA CYS A 716 1.18 21.83 31.45
C CYS A 716 2.40 22.21 30.62
N TYR A 717 3.54 22.42 31.28
CA TYR A 717 4.77 22.66 30.55
C TYR A 717 5.29 21.38 29.89
N VAL A 718 5.88 21.51 28.67
CA VAL A 718 6.21 20.34 27.82
C VAL A 718 7.12 19.31 28.49
N THR A 719 8.13 19.75 29.26
CA THR A 719 9.07 18.83 29.93
C THR A 719 8.39 17.98 31.02
N ASP A 720 7.42 18.56 31.76
CA ASP A 720 6.62 17.81 32.72
C ASP A 720 5.76 16.76 32.03
N LEU A 721 5.13 17.13 30.89
CA LEU A 721 4.33 16.18 30.10
C LEU A 721 5.18 15.03 29.59
N ILE A 722 6.34 15.30 28.95
CA ILE A 722 7.25 14.28 28.43
C ILE A 722 7.71 13.32 29.54
N GLU A 723 8.00 13.84 30.75
CA GLU A 723 8.33 12.99 31.90
C GLU A 723 7.18 12.05 32.25
N GLY A 724 5.94 12.54 32.26
CA GLY A 724 4.74 11.71 32.48
C GLY A 724 4.56 10.61 31.43
N ILE A 725 4.73 10.96 30.15
CA ILE A 725 4.64 10.02 29.02
C ILE A 725 5.70 8.90 29.16
N VAL A 726 6.94 9.27 29.46
CA VAL A 726 8.04 8.31 29.64
C VAL A 726 7.81 7.41 30.86
N ARG A 727 7.25 7.92 31.95
CA ARG A 727 6.87 7.08 33.12
C ARG A 727 5.75 6.12 32.77
N LEU A 728 4.72 6.58 32.05
CA LEU A 728 3.61 5.72 31.60
C LEU A 728 4.08 4.60 30.68
N SER A 729 5.03 4.86 29.77
CA SER A 729 5.58 3.83 28.87
C SER A 729 6.29 2.67 29.57
N ARG A 730 6.59 2.80 30.86
CA ARG A 730 7.35 1.82 31.66
C ARG A 730 6.51 0.91 32.55
N ILE A 731 5.22 1.18 32.63
CA ILE A 731 4.29 0.38 33.41
C ILE A 731 3.31 -0.35 32.50
N GLU A 732 2.60 -1.34 33.03
CA GLU A 732 1.55 -2.08 32.32
C GLU A 732 0.19 -1.51 32.80
N GLU A 733 -0.30 -0.49 32.09
CA GLU A 733 -1.58 0.15 32.38
C GLU A 733 -2.47 0.18 31.12
N PRO A 734 -3.54 -0.62 31.07
CA PRO A 734 -4.40 -0.71 29.91
C PRO A 734 -5.38 0.45 29.75
N LEU A 735 -5.73 1.12 30.84
CA LEU A 735 -6.75 2.17 30.82
C LEU A 735 -6.10 3.54 30.60
N PRO A 736 -6.85 4.53 30.09
CA PRO A 736 -6.33 5.87 29.89
C PRO A 736 -5.77 6.51 31.15
N VAL A 737 -4.73 7.33 31.00
CA VAL A 737 -4.16 8.13 32.08
C VAL A 737 -4.13 9.60 31.64
N ASN A 738 -4.73 10.47 32.44
CA ASN A 738 -4.70 11.91 32.23
C ASN A 738 -3.32 12.48 32.60
N LEU A 739 -2.69 13.18 31.64
CA LEU A 739 -1.49 13.98 31.91
C LEU A 739 -1.77 15.46 31.63
N GLY A 740 -1.57 16.29 32.65
CA GLY A 740 -1.82 17.73 32.57
C GLY A 740 -1.60 18.41 33.93
N ASN A 741 -1.65 19.73 33.95
CA ASN A 741 -1.52 20.49 35.15
C ASN A 741 -2.90 20.77 35.75
N PRO A 742 -3.21 20.44 37.02
CA PRO A 742 -4.50 20.71 37.63
C PRO A 742 -4.70 22.19 38.05
N ALA A 743 -3.65 23.02 37.97
CA ALA A 743 -3.78 24.44 38.25
C ALA A 743 -4.48 25.18 37.11
N GLU A 744 -5.57 25.88 37.40
CA GLU A 744 -6.34 26.64 36.41
C GLU A 744 -5.89 28.11 36.38
N ASN A 745 -5.84 28.68 35.19
CA ASN A 745 -5.63 30.09 34.94
C ASN A 745 -6.77 30.61 34.09
N THR A 746 -7.26 31.83 34.32
CA THR A 746 -8.18 32.47 33.39
C THR A 746 -7.44 32.86 32.11
N VAL A 747 -8.13 32.85 30.97
CA VAL A 747 -7.53 33.29 29.70
C VAL A 747 -7.05 34.74 29.79
N LEU A 748 -7.81 35.60 30.52
CA LEU A 748 -7.44 36.98 30.77
C LEU A 748 -6.14 37.12 31.60
N ASP A 749 -5.97 36.32 32.66
CA ASP A 749 -4.73 36.31 33.44
C ASP A 749 -3.52 35.83 32.64
N CYS A 750 -3.72 34.84 31.76
CA CYS A 750 -2.68 34.42 30.83
C CYS A 750 -2.23 35.56 29.89
N ALA A 751 -3.17 36.28 29.30
CA ALA A 751 -2.86 37.45 28.45
C ALA A 751 -2.07 38.51 29.20
N ARG A 752 -2.49 38.89 30.43
CA ARG A 752 -1.78 39.86 31.27
C ARG A 752 -0.38 39.44 31.63
N ARG A 753 -0.16 38.15 31.96
CA ARG A 753 1.17 37.60 32.26
C ARG A 753 2.09 37.61 31.06
N VAL A 754 1.57 37.23 29.86
CA VAL A 754 2.35 37.30 28.64
C VAL A 754 2.79 38.72 28.34
N ILE A 755 1.89 39.69 28.36
CA ILE A 755 2.22 41.12 28.16
C ILE A 755 3.29 41.59 29.13
N ALA A 756 3.13 41.26 30.43
CA ALA A 756 4.11 41.63 31.46
C ALA A 756 5.49 41.00 31.25
N LEU A 757 5.57 39.70 30.93
CA LEU A 757 6.84 38.96 30.73
C LEU A 757 7.54 39.31 29.42
N THR A 758 6.80 39.69 28.39
CA THR A 758 7.37 40.16 27.12
C THR A 758 7.86 41.60 27.19
N GLY A 759 7.36 42.38 28.16
CA GLY A 759 7.57 43.85 28.25
C GLY A 759 6.86 44.62 27.13
N SER A 760 5.84 44.00 26.51
CA SER A 760 5.12 44.58 25.38
C SER A 760 4.18 45.71 25.77
N SER A 761 3.96 46.68 24.89
CA SER A 761 2.92 47.73 24.99
C SER A 761 1.57 47.29 24.44
N SER A 762 1.39 46.02 24.10
CA SER A 762 0.15 45.44 23.54
C SER A 762 -1.02 45.65 24.48
N ARG A 763 -2.20 45.94 23.91
CA ARG A 763 -3.47 46.02 24.67
C ARG A 763 -4.22 44.71 24.50
N ILE A 764 -5.19 44.47 25.42
CA ILE A 764 -6.08 43.33 25.31
C ILE A 764 -7.31 43.75 24.49
N ARG A 765 -7.60 43.01 23.43
CA ARG A 765 -8.77 43.13 22.56
C ARG A 765 -9.69 41.93 22.78
N PHE A 766 -10.97 42.18 23.02
CA PHE A 766 -11.96 41.13 23.21
C PHE A 766 -12.68 40.82 21.90
N GLU A 767 -12.85 39.54 21.59
CA GLU A 767 -13.47 39.00 20.38
C GLU A 767 -14.60 38.02 20.74
N THR A 768 -15.49 37.73 19.78
CA THR A 768 -16.59 36.76 19.97
C THR A 768 -16.04 35.35 20.20
N LEU A 769 -16.63 34.64 21.18
CA LEU A 769 -16.22 33.27 21.51
C LEU A 769 -16.52 32.32 20.34
N PRO A 770 -15.56 31.44 19.95
CA PRO A 770 -15.81 30.40 18.97
C PRO A 770 -16.88 29.41 19.42
N GLN A 771 -17.61 28.85 18.45
CA GLN A 771 -18.59 27.80 18.68
C GLN A 771 -17.92 26.55 19.29
N ASP A 772 -18.60 25.86 20.22
CA ASP A 772 -18.19 24.63 20.89
C ASP A 772 -16.85 24.74 21.68
N ASP A 773 -16.40 25.93 22.07
CA ASP A 773 -15.26 26.10 22.96
C ASP A 773 -15.67 25.87 24.44
N PRO A 774 -15.18 24.81 25.10
CA PRO A 774 -15.63 24.44 26.43
C PRO A 774 -15.23 25.50 27.45
N PRO A 775 -16.13 25.89 28.41
CA PRO A 775 -15.86 26.94 29.40
C PRO A 775 -14.75 26.57 30.37
N ARG A 776 -14.59 25.30 30.71
CA ARG A 776 -13.61 24.79 31.67
C ARG A 776 -13.00 23.50 31.22
N ARG A 777 -11.66 23.35 31.39
CA ARG A 777 -10.95 22.09 31.11
C ARG A 777 -9.81 21.92 32.11
N ARG A 778 -9.95 20.93 33.01
CA ARG A 778 -9.01 20.65 34.08
C ARG A 778 -8.86 19.14 34.30
N PRO A 779 -7.64 18.58 34.29
CA PRO A 779 -7.45 17.16 34.54
C PRO A 779 -7.66 16.80 36.01
N ASP A 780 -8.30 15.68 36.26
CA ASP A 780 -8.03 14.91 37.46
C ASP A 780 -6.78 14.06 37.20
N ILE A 781 -5.71 14.27 37.97
CA ILE A 781 -4.44 13.56 37.84
C ILE A 781 -4.20 12.56 38.97
N THR A 782 -5.24 12.20 39.72
CA THR A 782 -5.15 11.23 40.82
C THR A 782 -4.54 9.93 40.38
N ARG A 783 -4.95 9.42 39.21
CA ARG A 783 -4.43 8.19 38.62
C ARG A 783 -2.95 8.33 38.25
N ALA A 784 -2.54 9.43 37.61
CA ALA A 784 -1.13 9.69 37.28
C ALA A 784 -0.24 9.75 38.51
N ARG A 785 -0.73 10.37 39.60
CA ARG A 785 -0.01 10.39 40.88
C ARG A 785 0.15 9.01 41.49
N GLN A 786 -0.91 8.22 41.48
CA GLN A 786 -0.91 6.87 42.08
C GLN A 786 -0.06 5.89 41.29
N LEU A 787 -0.21 5.85 39.98
CA LEU A 787 0.44 4.86 39.12
C LEU A 787 1.88 5.24 38.71
N LEU A 788 2.13 6.53 38.49
CA LEU A 788 3.39 7.02 37.95
C LEU A 788 4.26 7.76 38.98
N GLY A 789 3.71 8.09 40.17
CA GLY A 789 4.34 9.05 41.10
C GLY A 789 4.62 10.39 40.41
N TRP A 790 3.76 10.80 39.45
CA TRP A 790 3.97 11.96 38.59
C TRP A 790 2.99 13.08 38.93
N GLU A 791 3.52 14.29 38.98
CA GLU A 791 2.79 15.54 38.93
C GLU A 791 3.64 16.63 38.29
N PRO A 792 3.04 17.65 37.67
CA PRO A 792 3.79 18.75 37.07
C PRO A 792 4.52 19.58 38.14
N VAL A 793 5.79 19.91 37.88
CA VAL A 793 6.66 20.62 38.80
C VAL A 793 7.05 22.03 38.32
N ILE A 794 6.94 22.28 37.01
CA ILE A 794 7.28 23.57 36.42
C ILE A 794 6.13 24.54 36.64
N SER A 795 6.42 25.66 37.29
CA SER A 795 5.41 26.73 37.49
C SER A 795 5.05 27.37 36.14
N PHE A 796 3.82 27.86 36.01
CA PHE A 796 3.33 28.51 34.80
C PHE A 796 4.22 29.68 34.35
N ASP A 797 4.64 30.56 35.29
CA ASP A 797 5.48 31.70 34.96
C ASP A 797 6.87 31.31 34.47
N ARG A 798 7.49 30.26 35.04
CA ARG A 798 8.78 29.74 34.57
C ARG A 798 8.65 29.17 33.17
N GLY A 799 7.69 28.28 32.92
CA GLY A 799 7.45 27.69 31.61
C GLY A 799 7.11 28.76 30.55
N LEU A 800 6.34 29.76 30.92
CA LEU A 800 5.99 30.87 30.03
C LEU A 800 7.21 31.70 29.67
N SER A 801 8.10 32.02 30.65
CA SER A 801 9.36 32.74 30.39
C SER A 801 10.28 31.97 29.43
N GLU A 802 10.43 30.64 29.61
CA GLU A 802 11.23 29.79 28.71
C GLU A 802 10.59 29.71 27.31
N THR A 803 9.27 29.67 27.21
CA THR A 803 8.53 29.70 25.94
C THR A 803 8.72 31.04 25.21
N ILE A 804 8.60 32.17 25.90
CA ILE A 804 8.79 33.50 25.34
C ILE A 804 10.22 33.67 24.84
N ALA A 805 11.23 33.21 25.58
CA ALA A 805 12.63 33.27 25.17
C ALA A 805 12.83 32.53 23.86
N TYR A 806 12.30 31.31 23.71
CA TYR A 806 12.36 30.52 22.48
C TYR A 806 11.75 31.27 21.28
N PHE A 807 10.53 31.82 21.42
CA PHE A 807 9.86 32.53 20.32
C PHE A 807 10.59 33.82 19.93
N ARG A 808 11.25 34.49 20.87
CA ARG A 808 12.05 35.70 20.62
C ARG A 808 13.31 35.42 19.80
N ASP A 809 13.88 34.22 19.98
CA ASP A 809 15.13 33.79 19.30
C ASP A 809 14.86 33.08 17.96
N LEU A 810 13.60 32.90 17.54
CA LEU A 810 13.26 32.31 16.26
C LEU A 810 13.76 33.16 15.08
N PRO A 811 14.33 32.55 14.02
CA PRO A 811 14.67 33.25 12.79
C PRO A 811 13.46 34.00 12.19
N ALA A 812 13.67 35.22 11.70
CA ALA A 812 12.61 36.07 11.13
C ALA A 812 11.80 35.34 10.05
N GLY A 813 12.42 34.51 9.20
CA GLY A 813 11.72 33.72 8.18
C GLY A 813 10.76 32.62 8.71
N LEU A 814 10.85 32.24 9.99
CA LEU A 814 9.90 31.34 10.65
C LEU A 814 8.78 32.10 11.39
N ILE A 815 8.99 33.40 11.62
CA ILE A 815 8.01 34.30 12.26
C ILE A 815 7.00 34.83 11.23
N ASP A 816 7.44 35.04 9.97
CA ASP A 816 6.65 35.67 8.90
C ASP A 816 5.98 34.65 7.94
N ALA A 817 6.20 33.34 8.13
CA ALA A 817 5.67 32.28 7.26
C ALA A 817 4.25 31.83 7.64
N GLY A 818 3.46 32.68 8.33
CA GLY A 818 2.08 32.44 8.73
C GLY A 818 1.06 33.18 7.86
#